data_3d7340e64b4eaa01c75929ef4427fe0f
#
_entry.id   3d7340e64b4eaa01c75929ef4427fe0f
#
_cell.length_a   1.000
_cell.length_b   1.000
_cell.length_c   1.000
_cell.angle_alpha   90.00
_cell.angle_beta   90.00
_cell.angle_gamma   90.00
#
_symmetry.space_group_name_H-M   'P 1'
#
loop_
_entity.id
_entity.type
_entity.pdbx_description
1 polymer ?
#
loop_
_entity_poly.entity_id
_entity_poly.type
_entity_poly.pdbx_seq_one_letter_code
_entity_poly.pdbx_strand_id
1 'polypeptide(L)'
;MTTFALLAVVLLPVLSALVIALLPDRHDDGKRLGSLSIVFTLLTLLAMVYVAATADGSTVTVPVMRLSFWAGGFQKLYGLVVCFMWFVSALLSPQYFHGHHHLKRYYFFFLICLGFTAGVFLSADLYTTFLFFELMSLSSYVWVVQEETPDAMDAGKTYLTIAVLGGLVTLMGLFLLYTTTGTLVIAELHEAVATMERGRLWAAALCILFGFAAKAGLFSVHIWLPKAHPVAPAPASALLSGVLTKAGIFGVLLLTAQVLTGDHDWGMLLLVLGAITMVLGAVLAVFSTNLKYILACSSLSQIGFITVGASMICLLGEHNALAANGTVLYMMNHSLVKLALFLFAGVVYYNTHALDLNDIKGFGRGKPLLHVLFLCGACSLAGIPGFLGYLSKTLVHEALVEYAHMSGMTIITVVEWLFLFSGGLTAAYLTKIYVAIFWQKGKETGKQWGKPLSVIALCLAAVALPVLGLTPHAIAERISGATLDFTGGHTFDHAIHYFAWTNLKGVVISLAIGMVVYFLFIRTVLMRKDGFYLSRWPKWLSLEDSVYKPFFRALFAVVGVVCRVACDAFDMVVLAVQRVLLRYSKEKEPQSYSPLVQAIARQSGDKAAREAADRLDTRRDVRDRMAHSLSFGLLMTCLGLCVILTVVICHVF
;
A
#
# COMPACT_ATOMS: atom_id res chain seq x y z
N MET A 1 18.07 -27.22 -1.82
CA MET A 1 18.56 -26.02 -1.12
C MET A 1 17.78 -24.77 -1.51
N THR A 2 17.53 -24.54 -2.79
CA THR A 2 16.73 -23.38 -3.30
C THR A 2 15.32 -23.28 -2.73
N THR A 3 14.62 -24.42 -2.58
CA THR A 3 13.27 -24.48 -1.96
C THR A 3 13.27 -23.92 -0.53
N PHE A 4 14.23 -24.32 0.30
CA PHE A 4 14.34 -23.81 1.68
C PHE A 4 14.70 -22.33 1.71
N ALA A 5 15.53 -21.86 0.79
CA ALA A 5 15.90 -20.45 0.71
C ALA A 5 14.71 -19.57 0.30
N LEU A 6 13.88 -20.02 -0.66
CA LEU A 6 12.69 -19.30 -1.08
C LEU A 6 11.67 -19.17 0.07
N LEU A 7 11.41 -20.27 0.78
CA LEU A 7 10.56 -20.22 1.97
C LEU A 7 11.18 -19.39 3.10
N ALA A 8 12.50 -19.41 3.23
CA ALA A 8 13.20 -18.61 4.24
C ALA A 8 12.98 -17.10 4.02
N VAL A 9 12.92 -16.61 2.79
CA VAL A 9 12.65 -15.19 2.51
C VAL A 9 11.28 -14.76 3.09
N VAL A 10 10.28 -15.63 3.06
CA VAL A 10 8.93 -15.36 3.58
C VAL A 10 8.86 -15.61 5.09
N LEU A 11 9.39 -16.74 5.55
CA LEU A 11 9.20 -17.21 6.93
C LEU A 11 10.18 -16.58 7.92
N LEU A 12 11.42 -16.28 7.52
CA LEU A 12 12.43 -15.71 8.41
C LEU A 12 11.96 -14.40 9.06
N PRO A 13 11.39 -13.43 8.33
CA PRO A 13 10.86 -12.21 8.95
C PRO A 13 9.71 -12.49 9.91
N VAL A 14 8.83 -13.44 9.58
CA VAL A 14 7.71 -13.83 10.45
C VAL A 14 8.21 -14.45 11.76
N LEU A 15 9.17 -15.38 11.68
CA LEU A 15 9.80 -15.99 12.86
C LEU A 15 10.57 -14.94 13.66
N SER A 16 11.25 -14.01 13.00
CA SER A 16 11.95 -12.89 13.65
C SER A 16 10.99 -11.97 14.40
N ALA A 17 9.80 -11.73 13.86
CA ALA A 17 8.75 -10.98 14.55
C ALA A 17 8.30 -11.71 15.82
N LEU A 18 8.13 -13.02 15.77
CA LEU A 18 7.81 -13.82 16.97
C LEU A 18 8.93 -13.76 18.02
N VAL A 19 10.20 -13.77 17.59
CA VAL A 19 11.33 -13.56 18.52
C VAL A 19 11.20 -12.20 19.20
N ILE A 20 10.91 -11.11 18.47
CA ILE A 20 10.68 -9.79 19.08
C ILE A 20 9.51 -9.82 20.06
N ALA A 21 8.41 -10.51 19.73
CA ALA A 21 7.25 -10.62 20.61
C ALA A 21 7.56 -11.31 21.94
N LEU A 22 8.45 -12.31 21.92
CA LEU A 22 8.84 -13.10 23.11
C LEU A 22 9.89 -12.39 23.99
N LEU A 23 10.54 -11.33 23.49
CA LEU A 23 11.53 -10.60 24.29
C LEU A 23 10.84 -9.89 25.47
N PRO A 24 11.46 -9.89 26.69
CA PRO A 24 10.92 -9.14 27.81
C PRO A 24 11.01 -7.64 27.54
N ASP A 25 9.98 -6.89 27.98
CA ASP A 25 9.97 -5.43 27.90
C ASP A 25 10.99 -4.82 28.88
N ARG A 26 11.91 -4.00 28.38
CA ARG A 26 12.91 -3.25 29.17
C ARG A 26 12.77 -1.75 28.89
N HIS A 27 13.12 -0.94 29.84
CA HIS A 27 12.91 0.53 29.80
C HIS A 27 13.64 1.27 28.66
N ASP A 28 14.62 0.64 27.96
CA ASP A 28 15.38 1.23 26.83
C ASP A 28 15.47 0.25 25.63
N ASP A 29 14.34 -0.36 25.28
CA ASP A 29 14.30 -1.41 24.24
C ASP A 29 14.49 -0.89 22.80
N GLY A 30 14.40 0.42 22.57
CA GLY A 30 14.44 1.00 21.22
C GLY A 30 15.72 0.68 20.46
N LYS A 31 16.88 0.75 21.12
CA LYS A 31 18.18 0.42 20.48
C LYS A 31 18.31 -1.07 20.22
N ARG A 32 17.92 -1.91 21.20
CA ARG A 32 18.01 -3.38 21.10
C ARG A 32 17.09 -3.91 20.00
N LEU A 33 15.83 -3.54 20.03
CA LEU A 33 14.83 -3.97 19.04
C LEU A 33 15.19 -3.47 17.64
N GLY A 34 15.66 -2.22 17.54
CA GLY A 34 16.15 -1.66 16.29
C GLY A 34 17.36 -2.41 15.73
N SER A 35 18.36 -2.72 16.57
CA SER A 35 19.54 -3.49 16.15
C SER A 35 19.17 -4.90 15.71
N LEU A 36 18.29 -5.59 16.44
CA LEU A 36 17.80 -6.92 16.04
C LEU A 36 17.04 -6.86 14.70
N SER A 37 16.21 -5.83 14.50
CA SER A 37 15.49 -5.65 13.24
C SER A 37 16.44 -5.41 12.06
N ILE A 38 17.54 -4.68 12.26
CA ILE A 38 18.60 -4.51 11.24
C ILE A 38 19.21 -5.88 10.89
N VAL A 39 19.55 -6.69 11.89
CA VAL A 39 20.12 -8.03 11.65
C VAL A 39 19.14 -8.93 10.90
N PHE A 40 17.88 -8.98 11.34
CA PHE A 40 16.88 -9.84 10.71
C PHE A 40 16.54 -9.41 9.28
N THR A 41 16.45 -8.11 9.01
CA THR A 41 16.23 -7.60 7.64
C THR A 41 17.44 -7.84 6.75
N LEU A 42 18.67 -7.74 7.29
CA LEU A 42 19.89 -8.09 6.56
C LEU A 42 19.93 -9.58 6.20
N LEU A 43 19.62 -10.46 7.15
CA LEU A 43 19.56 -11.90 6.90
C LEU A 43 18.51 -12.24 5.82
N THR A 44 17.36 -11.59 5.86
CA THR A 44 16.33 -11.75 4.82
C THR A 44 16.80 -11.25 3.46
N LEU A 45 17.51 -10.12 3.41
CA LEU A 45 18.11 -9.61 2.18
C LEU A 45 19.15 -10.59 1.61
N LEU A 46 20.02 -11.14 2.46
CA LEU A 46 21.02 -12.14 2.04
C LEU A 46 20.36 -13.43 1.54
N ALA A 47 19.29 -13.88 2.18
CA ALA A 47 18.49 -15.01 1.70
C ALA A 47 17.88 -14.72 0.32
N MET A 48 17.35 -13.49 0.10
CA MET A 48 16.81 -13.10 -1.20
C MET A 48 17.89 -12.97 -2.28
N VAL A 49 19.07 -12.46 -1.94
CA VAL A 49 20.24 -12.43 -2.86
C VAL A 49 20.62 -13.86 -3.26
N TYR A 50 20.65 -14.79 -2.31
CA TYR A 50 20.92 -16.19 -2.59
C TYR A 50 19.87 -16.81 -3.52
N VAL A 51 18.57 -16.57 -3.26
CA VAL A 51 17.47 -16.99 -4.15
C VAL A 51 17.61 -16.40 -5.55
N ALA A 52 17.91 -15.11 -5.64
CA ALA A 52 18.08 -14.44 -6.94
C ALA A 52 19.23 -15.04 -7.76
N ALA A 53 20.31 -15.48 -7.10
CA ALA A 53 21.48 -16.06 -7.74
C ALA A 53 21.30 -17.55 -8.10
N THR A 54 20.51 -18.32 -7.35
CA THR A 54 20.52 -19.79 -7.43
C THR A 54 19.17 -20.41 -7.84
N ALA A 55 18.05 -19.67 -7.75
CA ALA A 55 16.74 -20.25 -8.11
C ALA A 55 16.63 -20.52 -9.60
N ASP A 56 16.21 -21.72 -9.92
CA ASP A 56 16.03 -22.25 -11.28
C ASP A 56 14.64 -22.00 -11.87
N GLY A 57 13.79 -21.26 -11.15
CA GLY A 57 12.40 -21.00 -11.55
C GLY A 57 11.42 -22.14 -11.21
N SER A 58 11.82 -23.12 -10.40
CA SER A 58 10.89 -24.15 -9.93
C SER A 58 9.86 -23.59 -8.93
N THR A 59 8.62 -24.07 -9.04
CA THR A 59 7.54 -23.72 -8.11
C THR A 59 7.65 -24.57 -6.83
N VAL A 60 7.49 -23.92 -5.68
CA VAL A 60 7.49 -24.53 -4.36
C VAL A 60 6.10 -24.42 -3.74
N THR A 61 5.45 -25.56 -3.50
CA THR A 61 4.12 -25.61 -2.87
C THR A 61 4.21 -26.10 -1.43
N VAL A 62 3.58 -25.37 -0.50
CA VAL A 62 3.42 -25.74 0.91
C VAL A 62 2.11 -26.53 1.05
N PRO A 63 2.15 -27.84 1.35
CA PRO A 63 0.96 -28.71 1.25
C PRO A 63 -0.18 -28.34 2.18
N VAL A 64 0.12 -27.87 3.41
CA VAL A 64 -0.88 -27.64 4.47
C VAL A 64 -1.92 -26.59 4.08
N MET A 65 -1.50 -25.51 3.39
CA MET A 65 -2.36 -24.41 2.96
C MET A 65 -2.42 -24.26 1.44
N ARG A 66 -1.82 -25.17 0.69
CA ARG A 66 -1.67 -25.11 -0.78
C ARG A 66 -1.08 -23.78 -1.28
N LEU A 67 -0.21 -23.16 -0.49
CA LEU A 67 0.46 -21.93 -0.87
C LEU A 67 1.60 -22.24 -1.84
N SER A 68 1.62 -21.55 -2.96
CA SER A 68 2.62 -21.78 -4.02
C SER A 68 3.48 -20.55 -4.23
N PHE A 69 4.80 -20.76 -4.24
CA PHE A 69 5.80 -19.73 -4.41
C PHE A 69 6.67 -20.03 -5.63
N TRP A 70 7.05 -18.97 -6.32
CA TRP A 70 7.87 -19.03 -7.53
C TRP A 70 8.87 -17.87 -7.56
N ALA A 71 10.10 -18.15 -7.94
CA ALA A 71 11.14 -17.15 -8.11
C ALA A 71 11.48 -16.97 -9.60
N GLY A 72 10.55 -16.43 -10.38
CA GLY A 72 10.80 -15.97 -11.74
C GLY A 72 11.61 -14.69 -11.81
N GLY A 73 11.86 -14.17 -12.99
CA GLY A 73 12.71 -13.00 -13.18
C GLY A 73 12.20 -11.75 -12.50
N PHE A 74 10.91 -11.41 -12.70
CA PHE A 74 10.27 -10.27 -12.03
C PHE A 74 10.25 -10.45 -10.51
N GLN A 75 9.92 -11.65 -10.03
CA GLN A 75 9.86 -11.99 -8.61
C GLN A 75 11.21 -11.82 -7.92
N LYS A 76 12.30 -12.27 -8.57
CA LYS A 76 13.67 -12.08 -8.09
C LYS A 76 14.03 -10.60 -8.00
N LEU A 77 13.76 -9.85 -9.07
CA LEU A 77 14.03 -8.41 -9.12
C LEU A 77 13.29 -7.66 -8.01
N TYR A 78 11.97 -7.90 -7.92
CA TYR A 78 11.14 -7.14 -6.97
C TYR A 78 11.33 -7.61 -5.52
N GLY A 79 11.58 -8.89 -5.30
CA GLY A 79 11.97 -9.44 -4.01
C GLY A 79 13.26 -8.79 -3.47
N LEU A 80 14.25 -8.57 -4.33
CA LEU A 80 15.47 -7.84 -3.97
C LEU A 80 15.17 -6.38 -3.58
N VAL A 81 14.34 -5.68 -4.37
CA VAL A 81 13.92 -4.31 -4.06
C VAL A 81 13.21 -4.25 -2.71
N VAL A 82 12.27 -5.16 -2.44
CA VAL A 82 11.56 -5.26 -1.16
C VAL A 82 12.52 -5.42 0.01
N CYS A 83 13.35 -6.46 -0.02
CA CYS A 83 14.28 -6.76 1.08
C CYS A 83 15.30 -5.64 1.30
N PHE A 84 15.82 -5.05 0.21
CA PHE A 84 16.73 -3.90 0.28
C PHE A 84 16.07 -2.70 0.96
N MET A 85 14.85 -2.34 0.56
CA MET A 85 14.14 -1.20 1.13
C MET A 85 13.83 -1.39 2.61
N TRP A 86 13.46 -2.61 3.04
CA TRP A 86 13.26 -2.92 4.45
C TRP A 86 14.56 -2.81 5.25
N PHE A 87 15.65 -3.35 4.74
CA PHE A 87 16.95 -3.24 5.39
C PHE A 87 17.38 -1.77 5.56
N VAL A 88 17.31 -0.97 4.50
CA VAL A 88 17.67 0.46 4.56
C VAL A 88 16.74 1.24 5.49
N SER A 89 15.44 0.94 5.49
CA SER A 89 14.49 1.55 6.42
C SER A 89 14.77 1.17 7.88
N ALA A 90 15.20 -0.09 8.12
CA ALA A 90 15.60 -0.54 9.45
C ALA A 90 16.83 0.22 9.98
N LEU A 91 17.78 0.61 9.13
CA LEU A 91 18.97 1.40 9.53
C LEU A 91 18.62 2.78 10.10
N LEU A 92 17.57 3.44 9.59
CA LEU A 92 17.12 4.74 10.12
C LEU A 92 16.31 4.61 11.42
N SER A 93 15.57 3.50 11.57
CA SER A 93 14.56 3.33 12.62
C SER A 93 15.06 3.57 14.05
N PRO A 94 16.26 3.11 14.49
CA PRO A 94 16.73 3.33 15.86
C PRO A 94 16.98 4.80 16.22
N GLN A 95 17.32 5.63 15.23
CA GLN A 95 17.45 7.08 15.45
C GLN A 95 16.07 7.74 15.46
N TYR A 96 15.20 7.37 14.53
CA TYR A 96 13.87 7.96 14.38
C TYR A 96 13.01 7.74 15.63
N PHE A 97 13.04 6.52 16.18
CA PHE A 97 12.20 6.13 17.33
C PHE A 97 12.82 6.39 18.71
N HIS A 98 13.89 7.18 18.78
CA HIS A 98 14.47 7.52 20.08
C HIS A 98 13.48 8.33 20.93
N GLY A 99 13.05 7.75 22.06
CA GLY A 99 12.07 8.36 22.96
C GLY A 99 10.60 8.09 22.61
N HIS A 100 10.29 7.29 21.60
CA HIS A 100 8.92 6.89 21.28
C HIS A 100 8.47 5.69 22.13
N HIS A 101 7.14 5.54 22.26
CA HIS A 101 6.50 4.45 22.99
C HIS A 101 6.07 3.30 22.07
N HIS A 102 5.74 2.14 22.65
CA HIS A 102 5.20 0.98 21.95
C HIS A 102 6.08 0.43 20.80
N LEU A 103 7.41 0.51 20.96
CA LEU A 103 8.37 0.13 19.91
C LEU A 103 8.35 -1.36 19.60
N LYS A 104 8.04 -2.22 20.60
CA LYS A 104 7.89 -3.66 20.39
C LYS A 104 6.77 -3.97 19.38
N ARG A 105 5.63 -3.29 19.50
CA ARG A 105 4.52 -3.37 18.53
C ARG A 105 4.99 -2.95 17.14
N TYR A 106 5.67 -1.82 17.01
CA TYR A 106 6.18 -1.34 15.74
C TYR A 106 7.11 -2.37 15.07
N TYR A 107 8.15 -2.85 15.76
CA TYR A 107 9.13 -3.75 15.18
C TYR A 107 8.56 -5.14 14.90
N PHE A 108 7.61 -5.63 15.70
CA PHE A 108 6.86 -6.85 15.40
C PHE A 108 6.14 -6.74 14.06
N PHE A 109 5.32 -5.70 13.88
CA PHE A 109 4.58 -5.50 12.64
C PHE A 109 5.48 -5.09 11.47
N PHE A 110 6.62 -4.48 11.73
CA PHE A 110 7.63 -4.16 10.73
C PHE A 110 8.21 -5.43 10.09
N LEU A 111 8.56 -6.43 10.88
CA LEU A 111 9.13 -7.67 10.38
C LEU A 111 8.06 -8.60 9.78
N ILE A 112 6.92 -8.75 10.42
CA ILE A 112 5.86 -9.63 9.88
C ILE A 112 5.35 -9.12 8.53
N CYS A 113 5.23 -7.80 8.37
CA CYS A 113 4.84 -7.18 7.10
C CYS A 113 5.88 -7.40 6.00
N LEU A 114 7.18 -7.48 6.31
CA LEU A 114 8.22 -7.86 5.35
C LEU A 114 7.95 -9.27 4.80
N GLY A 115 7.72 -10.26 5.67
CA GLY A 115 7.43 -11.63 5.25
C GLY A 115 6.17 -11.71 4.38
N PHE A 116 5.12 -11.02 4.78
CA PHE A 116 3.88 -10.99 4.01
C PHE A 116 4.04 -10.28 2.66
N THR A 117 4.80 -9.19 2.61
CA THR A 117 5.09 -8.48 1.36
C THR A 117 5.95 -9.35 0.42
N ALA A 118 6.95 -10.04 0.95
CA ALA A 118 7.73 -10.99 0.17
C ALA A 118 6.84 -12.11 -0.39
N GLY A 119 5.87 -12.61 0.42
CA GLY A 119 4.88 -13.59 -0.02
C GLY A 119 4.03 -13.13 -1.18
N VAL A 120 3.62 -11.84 -1.22
CA VAL A 120 2.88 -11.27 -2.38
C VAL A 120 3.71 -11.37 -3.66
N PHE A 121 4.95 -10.88 -3.64
CA PHE A 121 5.76 -10.81 -4.86
C PHE A 121 6.32 -12.16 -5.31
N LEU A 122 6.47 -13.12 -4.39
CA LEU A 122 6.98 -14.46 -4.69
C LEU A 122 5.86 -15.49 -4.93
N SER A 123 4.60 -15.09 -4.96
CA SER A 123 3.48 -15.99 -5.20
C SER A 123 3.45 -16.53 -6.64
N ALA A 124 3.08 -17.81 -6.79
CA ALA A 124 2.90 -18.49 -8.06
C ALA A 124 1.43 -18.55 -8.51
N ASP A 125 0.50 -18.25 -7.63
CA ASP A 125 -0.94 -18.26 -7.88
C ASP A 125 -1.65 -17.07 -7.22
N LEU A 126 -2.84 -16.71 -7.72
CA LEU A 126 -3.64 -15.60 -7.23
C LEU A 126 -4.21 -15.82 -5.82
N TYR A 127 -4.40 -17.07 -5.38
CA TYR A 127 -4.84 -17.37 -4.02
C TYR A 127 -3.74 -17.02 -3.02
N THR A 128 -2.51 -17.50 -3.26
CA THR A 128 -1.34 -17.16 -2.45
C THR A 128 -1.09 -15.65 -2.46
N THR A 129 -1.18 -15.01 -3.65
CA THR A 129 -1.07 -13.55 -3.79
C THR A 129 -2.07 -12.84 -2.89
N PHE A 130 -3.34 -13.21 -2.98
CA PHE A 130 -4.43 -12.59 -2.22
C PHE A 130 -4.25 -12.75 -0.71
N LEU A 131 -3.94 -13.97 -0.25
CA LEU A 131 -3.76 -14.23 1.18
C LEU A 131 -2.65 -13.33 1.77
N PHE A 132 -1.49 -13.30 1.13
CA PHE A 132 -0.38 -12.47 1.59
C PHE A 132 -0.64 -10.98 1.41
N PHE A 133 -1.39 -10.59 0.40
CA PHE A 133 -1.82 -9.21 0.18
C PHE A 133 -2.72 -8.69 1.31
N GLU A 134 -3.68 -9.50 1.77
CA GLU A 134 -4.53 -9.15 2.91
C GLU A 134 -3.74 -9.11 4.22
N LEU A 135 -2.90 -10.11 4.49
CA LEU A 135 -2.04 -10.14 5.68
C LEU A 135 -1.08 -8.94 5.71
N MET A 136 -0.49 -8.57 4.57
CA MET A 136 0.34 -7.37 4.42
C MET A 136 -0.49 -6.10 4.69
N SER A 137 -1.72 -6.04 4.18
CA SER A 137 -2.60 -4.88 4.35
C SER A 137 -3.00 -4.68 5.80
N LEU A 138 -3.40 -5.75 6.49
CA LEU A 138 -3.77 -5.70 7.91
C LEU A 138 -2.56 -5.41 8.81
N SER A 139 -1.40 -6.02 8.54
CA SER A 139 -0.20 -5.77 9.35
C SER A 139 0.31 -4.34 9.23
N SER A 140 0.27 -3.77 8.03
CA SER A 140 0.71 -2.39 7.79
C SER A 140 -0.25 -1.32 8.33
N TYR A 141 -1.49 -1.65 8.65
CA TYR A 141 -2.42 -0.76 9.36
C TYR A 141 -1.82 -0.23 10.68
N VAL A 142 -1.11 -1.10 11.41
CA VAL A 142 -0.50 -0.74 12.70
C VAL A 142 0.50 0.41 12.56
N TRP A 143 1.18 0.54 11.43
CA TRP A 143 2.09 1.67 11.19
C TRP A 143 1.36 3.00 11.05
N VAL A 144 0.16 2.99 10.47
CA VAL A 144 -0.64 4.21 10.30
C VAL A 144 -1.13 4.71 11.65
N VAL A 145 -1.51 3.81 12.55
CA VAL A 145 -2.03 4.16 13.88
C VAL A 145 -0.96 4.15 14.98
N GLN A 146 0.33 4.02 14.64
CA GLN A 146 1.43 3.85 15.60
C GLN A 146 1.49 4.97 16.66
N GLU A 147 1.27 6.20 16.26
CA GLU A 147 1.36 7.38 17.13
C GLU A 147 0.09 7.61 17.98
N GLU A 148 -1.00 6.86 17.73
CA GLU A 148 -2.29 6.89 18.47
C GLU A 148 -2.93 8.29 18.60
N THR A 149 -2.50 9.25 17.80
CA THR A 149 -3.12 10.58 17.75
C THR A 149 -4.51 10.52 17.10
N PRO A 150 -5.42 11.48 17.38
CA PRO A 150 -6.74 11.53 16.73
C PRO A 150 -6.66 11.48 15.20
N ASP A 151 -5.69 12.17 14.60
CA ASP A 151 -5.46 12.18 13.15
C ASP A 151 -4.96 10.81 12.65
N ALA A 152 -4.08 10.13 13.41
CA ALA A 152 -3.60 8.79 13.09
C ALA A 152 -4.74 7.77 13.14
N MET A 153 -5.63 7.88 14.14
CA MET A 153 -6.80 7.00 14.27
C MET A 153 -7.82 7.24 13.15
N ASP A 154 -8.04 8.48 12.72
CA ASP A 154 -8.93 8.79 11.58
C ASP A 154 -8.32 8.30 10.25
N ALA A 155 -7.03 8.50 10.03
CA ALA A 155 -6.31 7.96 8.89
C ALA A 155 -6.35 6.42 8.88
N GLY A 156 -6.16 5.79 10.04
CA GLY A 156 -6.26 4.34 10.22
C GLY A 156 -7.64 3.79 9.86
N LYS A 157 -8.73 4.44 10.29
CA LYS A 157 -10.09 4.06 9.90
C LYS A 157 -10.27 4.09 8.38
N THR A 158 -9.84 5.18 7.73
CA THR A 158 -9.91 5.31 6.27
C THR A 158 -9.10 4.20 5.58
N TYR A 159 -7.86 3.96 6.05
CA TYR A 159 -6.99 2.91 5.53
C TYR A 159 -7.61 1.52 5.64
N LEU A 160 -8.07 1.15 6.82
CA LEU A 160 -8.65 -0.17 7.10
C LEU A 160 -9.95 -0.39 6.32
N THR A 161 -10.82 0.63 6.26
CA THR A 161 -12.08 0.54 5.50
C THR A 161 -11.81 0.24 4.02
N ILE A 162 -10.88 0.98 3.40
CA ILE A 162 -10.54 0.77 1.98
C ILE A 162 -9.86 -0.58 1.77
N ALA A 163 -8.97 -1.00 2.69
CA ALA A 163 -8.30 -2.30 2.60
C ALA A 163 -9.32 -3.45 2.68
N VAL A 164 -10.19 -3.45 3.67
CA VAL A 164 -11.19 -4.53 3.86
C VAL A 164 -12.19 -4.57 2.70
N LEU A 165 -12.74 -3.43 2.29
CA LEU A 165 -13.65 -3.39 1.13
C LEU A 165 -12.95 -3.85 -0.15
N GLY A 166 -11.71 -3.40 -0.36
CA GLY A 166 -10.88 -3.84 -1.48
C GLY A 166 -10.68 -5.34 -1.49
N GLY A 167 -10.31 -5.91 -0.34
CA GLY A 167 -10.09 -7.35 -0.18
C GLY A 167 -11.34 -8.18 -0.43
N LEU A 168 -12.50 -7.79 0.13
CA LEU A 168 -13.75 -8.50 -0.10
C LEU A 168 -14.18 -8.51 -1.57
N VAL A 169 -14.02 -7.37 -2.27
CA VAL A 169 -14.34 -7.28 -3.69
C VAL A 169 -13.34 -8.08 -4.53
N THR A 170 -12.04 -8.05 -4.19
CA THR A 170 -11.03 -8.90 -4.83
C THR A 170 -11.37 -10.37 -4.67
N LEU A 171 -11.72 -10.81 -3.46
CA LEU A 171 -12.09 -12.21 -3.20
C LEU A 171 -13.28 -12.65 -4.06
N MET A 172 -14.30 -11.79 -4.21
CA MET A 172 -15.41 -12.06 -5.14
C MET A 172 -14.91 -12.23 -6.58
N GLY A 173 -14.00 -11.37 -7.03
CA GLY A 173 -13.40 -11.49 -8.36
C GLY A 173 -12.62 -12.80 -8.56
N LEU A 174 -11.88 -13.26 -7.53
CA LEU A 174 -11.18 -14.53 -7.56
C LEU A 174 -12.15 -15.73 -7.62
N PHE A 175 -13.26 -15.69 -6.90
CA PHE A 175 -14.30 -16.72 -7.03
C PHE A 175 -14.90 -16.76 -8.43
N LEU A 176 -15.22 -15.60 -9.01
CA LEU A 176 -15.74 -15.53 -10.38
C LEU A 176 -14.75 -16.08 -11.40
N LEU A 177 -13.46 -15.78 -11.22
CA LEU A 177 -12.39 -16.28 -12.09
C LEU A 177 -12.25 -17.80 -11.94
N TYR A 178 -12.10 -18.30 -10.70
CA TYR A 178 -11.88 -19.71 -10.40
C TYR A 178 -13.04 -20.59 -10.82
N THR A 179 -14.29 -20.20 -10.57
CA THR A 179 -15.48 -20.98 -10.94
C THR A 179 -15.61 -21.20 -12.46
N THR A 180 -14.96 -20.37 -13.25
CA THR A 180 -15.01 -20.47 -14.72
C THR A 180 -13.74 -21.10 -15.29
N THR A 181 -12.55 -20.77 -14.75
CA THR A 181 -11.27 -21.26 -15.28
C THR A 181 -10.80 -22.56 -14.63
N GLY A 182 -11.26 -22.87 -13.40
CA GLY A 182 -10.79 -24.02 -12.61
C GLY A 182 -9.37 -23.86 -12.05
N THR A 183 -8.65 -22.77 -12.36
CA THR A 183 -7.29 -22.53 -11.89
C THR A 183 -7.08 -21.06 -11.50
N LEU A 184 -6.17 -20.82 -10.55
CA LEU A 184 -5.65 -19.50 -10.19
C LEU A 184 -4.12 -19.42 -10.34
N VAL A 185 -3.50 -20.44 -10.93
CA VAL A 185 -2.06 -20.49 -11.19
C VAL A 185 -1.72 -19.46 -12.25
N ILE A 186 -0.82 -18.52 -11.91
CA ILE A 186 -0.51 -17.35 -12.76
C ILE A 186 -0.06 -17.78 -14.17
N ALA A 187 0.79 -18.80 -14.26
CA ALA A 187 1.32 -19.28 -15.54
C ALA A 187 0.25 -19.93 -16.44
N GLU A 188 -0.87 -20.38 -15.89
CA GLU A 188 -1.96 -21.04 -16.62
C GLU A 188 -3.09 -20.07 -16.98
N LEU A 189 -3.14 -18.89 -16.36
CA LEU A 189 -4.28 -17.96 -16.50
C LEU A 189 -4.53 -17.54 -17.94
N HIS A 190 -3.48 -17.25 -18.70
CA HIS A 190 -3.60 -16.79 -20.08
C HIS A 190 -4.37 -17.79 -20.95
N GLU A 191 -4.06 -19.08 -20.85
CA GLU A 191 -4.76 -20.14 -21.58
C GLU A 191 -6.16 -20.40 -21.00
N ALA A 192 -6.28 -20.40 -19.67
CA ALA A 192 -7.53 -20.70 -18.98
C ALA A 192 -8.64 -19.66 -19.26
N VAL A 193 -8.28 -18.38 -19.40
CA VAL A 193 -9.26 -17.30 -19.68
C VAL A 193 -9.66 -17.24 -21.16
N ALA A 194 -8.92 -17.84 -22.08
CA ALA A 194 -9.19 -17.78 -23.52
C ALA A 194 -10.59 -18.31 -23.90
N THR A 195 -11.14 -19.23 -23.12
CA THR A 195 -12.48 -19.81 -23.32
C THR A 195 -13.58 -19.10 -22.53
N MET A 196 -13.23 -18.10 -21.73
CA MET A 196 -14.16 -17.41 -20.84
C MET A 196 -15.00 -16.37 -21.59
N GLU A 197 -16.30 -16.31 -21.31
CA GLU A 197 -17.16 -15.26 -21.85
C GLU A 197 -16.66 -13.87 -21.41
N ARG A 198 -16.50 -12.96 -22.37
CA ARG A 198 -15.93 -11.61 -22.14
C ARG A 198 -16.59 -10.86 -20.97
N GLY A 199 -17.93 -10.93 -20.86
CA GLY A 199 -18.66 -10.24 -19.81
C GLY A 199 -18.30 -10.74 -18.39
N ARG A 200 -18.14 -12.05 -18.23
CA ARG A 200 -17.73 -12.66 -16.96
C ARG A 200 -16.27 -12.38 -16.64
N LEU A 201 -15.41 -12.45 -17.66
CA LEU A 201 -13.99 -12.11 -17.53
C LEU A 201 -13.82 -10.67 -17.03
N TRP A 202 -14.53 -9.71 -17.66
CA TRP A 202 -14.50 -8.32 -17.24
C TRP A 202 -15.04 -8.12 -15.82
N ALA A 203 -16.13 -8.79 -15.45
CA ALA A 203 -16.67 -8.71 -14.10
C ALA A 203 -15.66 -9.19 -13.05
N ALA A 204 -15.00 -10.33 -13.29
CA ALA A 204 -13.96 -10.85 -12.41
C ALA A 204 -12.76 -9.89 -12.35
N ALA A 205 -12.27 -9.43 -13.50
CA ALA A 205 -11.11 -8.54 -13.60
C ALA A 205 -11.36 -7.18 -12.93
N LEU A 206 -12.55 -6.58 -13.09
CA LEU A 206 -12.91 -5.32 -12.42
C LEU A 206 -12.98 -5.47 -10.89
N CYS A 207 -13.51 -6.59 -10.39
CA CYS A 207 -13.51 -6.88 -8.95
C CYS A 207 -12.07 -7.02 -8.42
N ILE A 208 -11.20 -7.74 -9.12
CA ILE A 208 -9.81 -7.91 -8.72
C ILE A 208 -9.04 -6.58 -8.85
N LEU A 209 -9.28 -5.82 -9.94
CA LEU A 209 -8.71 -4.49 -10.12
C LEU A 209 -9.08 -3.56 -8.96
N PHE A 210 -10.33 -3.58 -8.49
CA PHE A 210 -10.77 -2.68 -7.42
C PHE A 210 -9.90 -2.78 -6.17
N GLY A 211 -9.58 -3.98 -5.69
CA GLY A 211 -8.74 -4.14 -4.51
C GLY A 211 -7.27 -3.81 -4.75
N PHE A 212 -6.70 -4.23 -5.89
CA PHE A 212 -5.33 -3.87 -6.22
C PHE A 212 -5.19 -2.36 -6.50
N ALA A 213 -6.16 -1.73 -7.15
CA ALA A 213 -6.24 -0.28 -7.35
C ALA A 213 -6.35 0.48 -6.02
N ALA A 214 -7.13 -0.04 -5.07
CA ALA A 214 -7.24 0.51 -3.72
C ALA A 214 -5.88 0.53 -3.02
N LYS A 215 -5.11 -0.54 -3.09
CA LYS A 215 -3.78 -0.62 -2.49
C LYS A 215 -2.75 0.22 -3.24
N ALA A 216 -2.79 0.25 -4.56
CA ALA A 216 -1.94 1.10 -5.38
C ALA A 216 -2.20 2.59 -5.11
N GLY A 217 -3.41 2.96 -4.74
CA GLY A 217 -3.87 4.34 -4.60
C GLY A 217 -4.30 4.94 -5.93
N LEU A 218 -4.94 4.18 -6.81
CA LEU A 218 -5.52 4.72 -8.06
C LEU A 218 -6.74 5.59 -7.77
N PHE A 219 -7.04 6.49 -8.70
CA PHE A 219 -8.22 7.33 -8.63
C PHE A 219 -9.47 6.52 -8.34
N SER A 220 -10.37 7.13 -7.63
CA SER A 220 -11.56 6.69 -6.92
C SER A 220 -11.32 6.01 -5.56
N VAL A 221 -10.20 5.33 -5.31
CA VAL A 221 -9.91 4.63 -4.04
C VAL A 221 -8.60 5.06 -3.36
N HIS A 222 -8.03 6.17 -3.79
CA HIS A 222 -6.72 6.71 -3.39
C HIS A 222 -6.70 7.46 -2.05
N ILE A 223 -7.86 7.80 -1.46
CA ILE A 223 -7.97 8.76 -0.35
C ILE A 223 -7.17 8.39 0.91
N TRP A 224 -6.92 7.10 1.14
CA TRP A 224 -6.14 6.64 2.28
C TRP A 224 -4.67 7.07 2.21
N LEU A 225 -4.11 7.15 0.99
CA LEU A 225 -2.68 7.35 0.79
C LEU A 225 -2.20 8.74 1.27
N PRO A 226 -2.82 9.87 0.87
CA PRO A 226 -2.46 11.17 1.39
C PRO A 226 -2.72 11.35 2.89
N LYS A 227 -3.69 10.61 3.46
CA LYS A 227 -4.01 10.65 4.88
C LYS A 227 -3.03 9.87 5.74
N ALA A 228 -2.65 8.67 5.30
CA ALA A 228 -1.81 7.76 6.08
C ALA A 228 -0.37 8.29 6.24
N HIS A 229 0.21 8.86 5.20
CA HIS A 229 1.63 9.23 5.22
C HIS A 229 2.03 10.34 6.19
N PRO A 230 1.26 11.43 6.38
CA PRO A 230 1.61 12.46 7.36
C PRO A 230 1.73 11.93 8.77
N VAL A 231 0.87 10.97 9.16
CA VAL A 231 0.77 10.43 10.51
C VAL A 231 1.65 9.20 10.75
N ALA A 232 1.85 8.36 9.74
CA ALA A 232 2.70 7.18 9.87
C ALA A 232 4.17 7.56 10.09
N PRO A 233 4.95 6.81 10.89
CA PRO A 233 6.39 7.01 11.04
C PRO A 233 7.11 7.03 9.69
N ALA A 234 8.15 7.87 9.55
CA ALA A 234 8.83 8.05 8.27
C ALA A 234 9.45 6.76 7.70
N PRO A 235 10.10 5.87 8.50
CA PRO A 235 10.57 4.58 8.01
C PRO A 235 9.43 3.71 7.45
N ALA A 236 8.27 3.71 8.11
CA ALA A 236 7.07 3.02 7.62
C ALA A 236 6.49 3.68 6.36
N SER A 237 6.43 5.03 6.31
CA SER A 237 5.97 5.77 5.13
C SER A 237 6.80 5.49 3.89
N ALA A 238 8.13 5.30 4.05
CA ALA A 238 9.01 4.90 2.95
C ALA A 238 8.59 3.55 2.33
N LEU A 239 8.22 2.58 3.16
CA LEU A 239 7.76 1.26 2.73
C LEU A 239 6.32 1.27 2.22
N LEU A 240 5.40 1.96 2.91
CA LEU A 240 4.02 2.13 2.46
C LEU A 240 3.95 2.68 1.03
N SER A 241 4.69 3.75 0.76
CA SER A 241 4.74 4.37 -0.56
C SER A 241 5.64 3.61 -1.55
N GLY A 242 6.80 3.17 -1.09
CA GLY A 242 7.83 2.60 -1.96
C GLY A 242 7.56 1.15 -2.37
N VAL A 243 6.89 0.34 -1.55
CA VAL A 243 6.67 -1.09 -1.80
C VAL A 243 5.21 -1.49 -1.77
N LEU A 244 4.46 -1.13 -0.71
CA LEU A 244 3.10 -1.66 -0.55
C LEU A 244 2.14 -1.20 -1.68
N THR A 245 2.31 0.03 -2.16
CA THR A 245 1.56 0.49 -3.35
C THR A 245 1.91 -0.33 -4.61
N LYS A 246 3.14 -0.87 -4.71
CA LYS A 246 3.56 -1.71 -5.84
C LYS A 246 3.00 -3.12 -5.77
N ALA A 247 2.63 -3.60 -4.58
CA ALA A 247 1.83 -4.82 -4.48
C ALA A 247 0.46 -4.65 -5.18
N GLY A 248 -0.13 -3.45 -5.12
CA GLY A 248 -1.30 -3.10 -5.92
C GLY A 248 -1.00 -3.06 -7.42
N ILE A 249 0.11 -2.42 -7.82
CA ILE A 249 0.53 -2.38 -9.24
C ILE A 249 0.89 -3.78 -9.77
N PHE A 250 1.47 -4.65 -8.93
CA PHE A 250 1.73 -6.05 -9.27
C PHE A 250 0.45 -6.75 -9.74
N GLY A 251 -0.65 -6.59 -8.99
CA GLY A 251 -1.95 -7.13 -9.39
C GLY A 251 -2.51 -6.50 -10.67
N VAL A 252 -2.32 -5.18 -10.87
CA VAL A 252 -2.71 -4.51 -12.13
C VAL A 252 -1.94 -5.08 -13.31
N LEU A 253 -0.62 -5.25 -13.18
CA LEU A 253 0.23 -5.84 -14.24
C LEU A 253 -0.15 -7.29 -14.52
N LEU A 254 -0.44 -8.09 -13.48
CA LEU A 254 -0.87 -9.46 -13.61
C LEU A 254 -2.18 -9.56 -14.41
N LEU A 255 -3.18 -8.73 -14.08
CA LEU A 255 -4.42 -8.68 -14.85
C LEU A 255 -4.17 -8.26 -16.30
N THR A 256 -3.31 -7.29 -16.53
CA THR A 256 -3.01 -6.76 -17.87
C THR A 256 -2.25 -7.76 -18.74
N ALA A 257 -1.29 -8.47 -18.16
CA ALA A 257 -0.39 -9.34 -18.90
C ALA A 257 -0.86 -10.80 -18.99
N GLN A 258 -1.69 -11.28 -18.03
CA GLN A 258 -2.07 -12.69 -17.94
C GLN A 258 -3.57 -12.94 -18.11
N VAL A 259 -4.43 -11.93 -17.84
CA VAL A 259 -5.89 -12.12 -17.83
C VAL A 259 -6.56 -11.39 -19.00
N LEU A 260 -6.22 -10.14 -19.24
CA LEU A 260 -6.81 -9.28 -20.28
C LEU A 260 -5.75 -8.83 -21.29
N THR A 261 -4.87 -9.75 -21.68
CA THR A 261 -3.79 -9.50 -22.64
C THR A 261 -4.35 -9.01 -23.98
N GLY A 262 -3.91 -7.82 -24.44
CA GLY A 262 -4.33 -7.27 -25.73
C GLY A 262 -5.78 -6.78 -25.77
N ASP A 263 -6.56 -6.78 -24.68
CA ASP A 263 -7.90 -6.20 -24.66
C ASP A 263 -7.81 -4.66 -24.71
N HIS A 264 -8.19 -4.09 -25.84
CA HIS A 264 -8.13 -2.65 -26.11
C HIS A 264 -8.90 -1.83 -25.06
N ASP A 265 -10.12 -2.27 -24.70
CA ASP A 265 -10.98 -1.52 -23.77
C ASP A 265 -10.37 -1.52 -22.36
N TRP A 266 -9.71 -2.63 -21.96
CA TRP A 266 -8.94 -2.71 -20.72
C TRP A 266 -7.76 -1.73 -20.70
N GLY A 267 -6.99 -1.71 -21.80
CA GLY A 267 -5.91 -0.75 -21.97
C GLY A 267 -6.39 0.69 -21.87
N MET A 268 -7.51 1.04 -22.52
CA MET A 268 -8.11 2.38 -22.46
C MET A 268 -8.64 2.73 -21.06
N LEU A 269 -9.24 1.77 -20.34
CA LEU A 269 -9.67 1.97 -18.95
C LEU A 269 -8.47 2.34 -18.06
N LEU A 270 -7.37 1.57 -18.14
CA LEU A 270 -6.16 1.84 -17.37
C LEU A 270 -5.52 3.17 -17.76
N LEU A 271 -5.53 3.55 -19.05
CA LEU A 271 -5.02 4.81 -19.55
C LEU A 271 -5.74 6.00 -18.89
N VAL A 272 -7.07 5.97 -18.89
CA VAL A 272 -7.89 7.03 -18.30
C VAL A 272 -7.70 7.10 -16.78
N LEU A 273 -7.76 5.97 -16.08
CA LEU A 273 -7.51 5.91 -14.63
C LEU A 273 -6.11 6.40 -14.28
N GLY A 274 -5.10 5.99 -15.05
CA GLY A 274 -3.71 6.42 -14.89
C GLY A 274 -3.56 7.92 -15.10
N ALA A 275 -4.11 8.48 -16.18
CA ALA A 275 -4.04 9.91 -16.50
C ALA A 275 -4.69 10.77 -15.41
N ILE A 276 -5.89 10.42 -14.94
CA ILE A 276 -6.58 11.13 -13.85
C ILE A 276 -5.74 11.06 -12.57
N THR A 277 -5.25 9.88 -12.20
CA THR A 277 -4.45 9.67 -11.00
C THR A 277 -3.15 10.49 -11.03
N MET A 278 -2.49 10.51 -12.19
CA MET A 278 -1.24 11.21 -12.44
C MET A 278 -1.40 12.73 -12.25
N VAL A 279 -2.40 13.34 -12.88
CA VAL A 279 -2.66 14.77 -12.80
C VAL A 279 -3.12 15.17 -11.40
N LEU A 280 -4.10 14.44 -10.84
CA LEU A 280 -4.65 14.72 -9.51
C LEU A 280 -3.55 14.72 -8.45
N GLY A 281 -2.71 13.68 -8.43
CA GLY A 281 -1.62 13.58 -7.46
C GLY A 281 -0.62 14.74 -7.58
N ALA A 282 -0.24 15.12 -8.80
CA ALA A 282 0.69 16.21 -9.05
C ALA A 282 0.11 17.58 -8.60
N VAL A 283 -1.16 17.85 -8.91
CA VAL A 283 -1.85 19.08 -8.51
C VAL A 283 -1.97 19.16 -6.99
N LEU A 284 -2.42 18.11 -6.31
CA LEU A 284 -2.51 18.08 -4.83
C LEU A 284 -1.15 18.35 -4.16
N ALA A 285 -0.06 17.81 -4.73
CA ALA A 285 1.31 18.04 -4.22
C ALA A 285 1.72 19.53 -4.34
N VAL A 286 1.33 20.21 -5.43
CA VAL A 286 1.61 21.64 -5.62
C VAL A 286 0.94 22.50 -4.54
N PHE A 287 -0.31 22.20 -4.19
CA PHE A 287 -1.07 23.01 -3.24
C PHE A 287 -0.74 22.76 -1.76
N SER A 288 -0.17 21.63 -1.41
CA SER A 288 0.13 21.28 0.00
C SER A 288 1.38 21.97 0.55
N THR A 289 1.40 22.21 1.86
CA THR A 289 2.56 22.72 2.61
C THR A 289 3.21 21.68 3.53
N ASN A 290 2.52 20.56 3.81
CA ASN A 290 3.08 19.48 4.63
C ASN A 290 4.02 18.58 3.80
N LEU A 291 5.27 18.43 4.23
CA LEU A 291 6.31 17.68 3.50
C LEU A 291 5.90 16.24 3.20
N LYS A 292 5.42 15.48 4.18
CA LYS A 292 4.99 14.09 3.97
C LYS A 292 3.73 14.00 3.11
N TYR A 293 2.81 14.94 3.24
CA TYR A 293 1.62 15.01 2.38
C TYR A 293 1.99 15.28 0.92
N ILE A 294 2.93 16.21 0.66
CA ILE A 294 3.45 16.47 -0.68
C ILE A 294 4.06 15.19 -1.27
N LEU A 295 4.89 14.48 -0.48
CA LEU A 295 5.50 13.22 -0.90
C LEU A 295 4.45 12.12 -1.13
N ALA A 296 3.37 12.08 -0.35
CA ALA A 296 2.26 11.15 -0.56
C ALA A 296 1.50 11.44 -1.86
N CYS A 297 1.13 12.69 -2.11
CA CYS A 297 0.48 13.12 -3.35
C CYS A 297 1.39 12.92 -4.57
N SER A 298 2.71 13.12 -4.40
CA SER A 298 3.66 12.77 -5.45
C SER A 298 3.72 11.26 -5.72
N SER A 299 3.46 10.39 -4.71
CA SER A 299 3.35 8.94 -4.95
C SER A 299 2.10 8.61 -5.76
N LEU A 300 0.98 9.24 -5.45
CA LEU A 300 -0.24 9.14 -6.24
C LEU A 300 0.02 9.48 -7.72
N SER A 301 0.68 10.62 -7.98
CA SER A 301 1.05 11.02 -9.34
C SER A 301 1.92 9.97 -10.04
N GLN A 302 2.97 9.46 -9.36
CA GLN A 302 3.86 8.47 -9.97
C GLN A 302 3.19 7.11 -10.21
N ILE A 303 2.24 6.70 -9.37
CA ILE A 303 1.39 5.52 -9.61
C ILE A 303 0.57 5.72 -10.89
N GLY A 304 0.05 6.93 -11.13
CA GLY A 304 -0.61 7.27 -12.39
C GLY A 304 0.29 7.09 -13.61
N PHE A 305 1.55 7.57 -13.55
CA PHE A 305 2.55 7.35 -14.62
C PHE A 305 2.80 5.86 -14.87
N ILE A 306 2.95 5.05 -13.81
CA ILE A 306 3.16 3.61 -13.91
C ILE A 306 1.93 2.93 -14.54
N THR A 307 0.72 3.38 -14.18
CA THR A 307 -0.53 2.82 -14.74
C THR A 307 -0.70 3.17 -16.22
N VAL A 308 -0.29 4.38 -16.64
CA VAL A 308 -0.19 4.73 -18.07
C VAL A 308 0.78 3.81 -18.79
N GLY A 309 1.94 3.50 -18.20
CA GLY A 309 2.87 2.50 -18.74
C GLY A 309 2.23 1.11 -18.86
N ALA A 310 1.52 0.66 -17.81
CA ALA A 310 0.81 -0.61 -17.80
C ALA A 310 -0.29 -0.67 -18.89
N SER A 311 -1.01 0.43 -19.14
CA SER A 311 -2.01 0.50 -20.22
C SER A 311 -1.37 0.32 -21.60
N MET A 312 -0.16 0.88 -21.80
CA MET A 312 0.58 0.73 -23.07
C MET A 312 1.04 -0.71 -23.32
N ILE A 313 1.30 -1.50 -22.27
CA ILE A 313 1.60 -2.94 -22.44
C ILE A 313 0.44 -3.63 -23.18
N CYS A 314 -0.79 -3.30 -22.82
CA CYS A 314 -1.98 -3.88 -23.42
C CYS A 314 -2.28 -3.31 -24.82
N LEU A 315 -2.16 -1.99 -24.98
CA LEU A 315 -2.54 -1.27 -26.19
C LEU A 315 -1.56 -1.48 -27.36
N LEU A 316 -0.27 -1.64 -27.08
CA LEU A 316 0.76 -1.88 -28.10
C LEU A 316 0.85 -3.37 -28.52
N GLY A 317 0.31 -4.30 -27.75
CA GLY A 317 0.31 -5.72 -28.07
C GLY A 317 1.73 -6.25 -28.32
N GLU A 318 2.04 -6.69 -29.51
CA GLU A 318 3.36 -7.24 -29.87
C GLU A 318 4.50 -6.19 -29.87
N HIS A 319 4.18 -4.91 -29.97
CA HIS A 319 5.15 -3.79 -29.92
C HIS A 319 5.35 -3.22 -28.51
N ASN A 320 5.05 -3.97 -27.45
CA ASN A 320 5.01 -3.48 -26.07
C ASN A 320 6.36 -3.39 -25.37
N ALA A 321 7.49 -3.66 -26.03
CA ALA A 321 8.82 -3.71 -25.42
C ALA A 321 9.17 -2.45 -24.59
N LEU A 322 8.90 -1.25 -25.13
CA LEU A 322 9.12 0.02 -24.43
C LEU A 322 8.23 0.14 -23.20
N ALA A 323 6.94 -0.19 -23.34
CA ALA A 323 5.96 -0.10 -22.27
C ALA A 323 6.27 -1.06 -21.11
N ALA A 324 6.55 -2.34 -21.41
CA ALA A 324 6.83 -3.37 -20.43
C ALA A 324 8.07 -3.03 -19.59
N ASN A 325 9.19 -2.76 -20.27
CA ASN A 325 10.46 -2.41 -19.62
C ASN A 325 10.37 -1.07 -18.91
N GLY A 326 9.77 -0.06 -19.52
CA GLY A 326 9.57 1.26 -18.94
C GLY A 326 8.73 1.21 -17.66
N THR A 327 7.67 0.41 -17.63
CA THR A 327 6.80 0.26 -16.47
C THR A 327 7.51 -0.39 -15.29
N VAL A 328 8.24 -1.48 -15.50
CA VAL A 328 8.98 -2.16 -14.42
C VAL A 328 10.13 -1.27 -13.90
N LEU A 329 10.87 -0.63 -14.81
CA LEU A 329 11.88 0.37 -14.42
C LEU A 329 11.27 1.51 -13.62
N TYR A 330 10.07 1.97 -13.98
CA TYR A 330 9.38 3.03 -13.26
C TYR A 330 8.96 2.59 -11.86
N MET A 331 8.45 1.37 -11.72
CA MET A 331 8.14 0.78 -10.41
C MET A 331 9.39 0.77 -9.51
N MET A 332 10.52 0.30 -10.03
CA MET A 332 11.80 0.23 -9.30
C MET A 332 12.31 1.62 -8.94
N ASN A 333 12.34 2.56 -9.91
CA ASN A 333 12.74 3.95 -9.66
C ASN A 333 11.88 4.58 -8.57
N HIS A 334 10.56 4.49 -8.69
CA HIS A 334 9.64 5.08 -7.72
C HIS A 334 9.84 4.48 -6.32
N SER A 335 10.09 3.17 -6.21
CA SER A 335 10.41 2.51 -4.93
C SER A 335 11.63 3.13 -4.27
N LEU A 336 12.76 3.22 -4.98
CA LEU A 336 14.02 3.76 -4.46
C LEU A 336 13.95 5.26 -4.17
N VAL A 337 13.31 6.04 -5.04
CA VAL A 337 13.11 7.49 -4.81
C VAL A 337 12.26 7.73 -3.56
N LYS A 338 11.20 6.96 -3.36
CA LYS A 338 10.36 7.12 -2.17
C LYS A 338 11.07 6.69 -0.90
N LEU A 339 11.90 5.67 -0.96
CA LEU A 339 12.79 5.34 0.15
C LEU A 339 13.65 6.57 0.51
N ALA A 340 14.39 7.13 -0.44
CA ALA A 340 15.27 8.27 -0.20
C ALA A 340 14.53 9.50 0.35
N LEU A 341 13.40 9.90 -0.28
CA LEU A 341 12.69 11.12 0.09
C LEU A 341 11.91 11.00 1.41
N PHE A 342 11.31 9.83 1.73
CA PHE A 342 10.65 9.66 3.03
C PHE A 342 11.64 9.49 4.18
N LEU A 343 12.80 8.83 3.95
CA LEU A 343 13.86 8.80 4.96
C LEU A 343 14.44 10.21 5.18
N PHE A 344 14.60 11.01 4.12
CA PHE A 344 14.94 12.43 4.24
C PHE A 344 13.90 13.19 5.07
N ALA A 345 12.61 13.03 4.80
CA ALA A 345 11.55 13.63 5.61
C ALA A 345 11.58 13.16 7.07
N GLY A 346 11.98 11.93 7.32
CA GLY A 346 12.21 11.37 8.65
C GLY A 346 13.34 12.09 9.39
N VAL A 347 14.45 12.36 8.70
CA VAL A 347 15.58 13.13 9.26
C VAL A 347 15.15 14.57 9.57
N VAL A 348 14.39 15.21 8.69
CA VAL A 348 13.83 16.55 8.94
C VAL A 348 12.96 16.52 10.20
N TYR A 349 12.00 15.59 10.27
CA TYR A 349 11.08 15.49 11.42
C TYR A 349 11.78 15.19 12.74
N TYR A 350 12.74 14.26 12.73
CA TYR A 350 13.52 13.92 13.93
C TYR A 350 14.22 15.15 14.54
N ASN A 351 14.69 16.09 13.70
CA ASN A 351 15.43 17.26 14.16
C ASN A 351 14.55 18.48 14.45
N THR A 352 13.38 18.58 13.81
CA THR A 352 12.54 19.78 13.89
C THR A 352 11.20 19.55 14.59
N HIS A 353 10.78 18.31 14.71
CA HIS A 353 9.45 17.91 15.16
C HIS A 353 8.31 18.58 14.38
N ALA A 354 8.58 19.01 13.14
CA ALA A 354 7.65 19.69 12.27
C ALA A 354 7.70 19.10 10.86
N LEU A 355 6.60 19.23 10.13
CA LEU A 355 6.45 18.76 8.75
C LEU A 355 5.94 19.87 7.81
N ASP A 356 5.40 20.97 8.32
CA ASP A 356 4.99 22.09 7.48
C ASP A 356 6.22 22.82 6.93
N LEU A 357 6.21 23.10 5.62
CA LEU A 357 7.34 23.77 4.97
C LEU A 357 7.69 25.11 5.62
N ASN A 358 6.72 25.81 6.20
CA ASN A 358 6.96 27.08 6.87
C ASN A 358 7.77 26.94 8.17
N ASP A 359 7.58 25.82 8.88
CA ASP A 359 8.26 25.55 10.15
C ASP A 359 9.67 24.98 9.95
N ILE A 360 9.89 24.27 8.83
CA ILE A 360 11.17 23.60 8.51
C ILE A 360 12.06 24.42 7.57
N LYS A 361 11.71 25.69 7.30
CA LYS A 361 12.52 26.58 6.46
C LYS A 361 13.97 26.62 6.89
N GLY A 362 14.86 26.54 5.92
CA GLY A 362 16.30 26.69 6.13
C GLY A 362 16.96 25.53 6.88
N PHE A 363 16.23 24.46 7.24
CA PHE A 363 16.80 23.31 7.96
C PHE A 363 18.03 22.72 7.26
N GLY A 364 18.03 22.65 5.94
CA GLY A 364 19.12 22.08 5.14
C GLY A 364 20.32 23.00 4.93
N ARG A 365 20.26 24.27 5.35
CA ARG A 365 21.36 25.22 5.19
C ARG A 365 22.59 24.79 5.98
N GLY A 366 23.75 24.82 5.32
CA GLY A 366 25.01 24.39 5.91
C GLY A 366 25.18 22.86 6.07
N LYS A 367 24.32 22.06 5.43
CA LYS A 367 24.36 20.60 5.45
C LYS A 367 24.58 20.04 4.02
N PRO A 368 25.79 20.15 3.44
CA PRO A 368 26.03 19.85 2.02
C PRO A 368 25.72 18.41 1.64
N LEU A 369 26.04 17.43 2.48
CA LEU A 369 25.73 16.03 2.19
C LEU A 369 24.21 15.81 2.11
N LEU A 370 23.42 16.36 3.05
CA LEU A 370 21.97 16.25 3.05
C LEU A 370 21.36 16.90 1.80
N HIS A 371 21.96 18.01 1.34
CA HIS A 371 21.58 18.70 0.12
C HIS A 371 21.76 17.78 -1.11
N VAL A 372 22.93 17.16 -1.27
CA VAL A 372 23.20 16.23 -2.38
C VAL A 372 22.25 15.03 -2.35
N LEU A 373 22.03 14.42 -1.17
CA LEU A 373 21.16 13.26 -1.03
C LEU A 373 19.69 13.58 -1.38
N PHE A 374 19.21 14.77 -0.99
CA PHE A 374 17.89 15.21 -1.42
C PHE A 374 17.82 15.42 -2.94
N LEU A 375 18.83 16.06 -3.53
CA LEU A 375 18.88 16.29 -4.97
C LEU A 375 18.90 14.99 -5.77
N CYS A 376 19.62 13.95 -5.31
CA CYS A 376 19.58 12.64 -5.96
C CYS A 376 18.15 12.11 -6.09
N GLY A 377 17.38 12.14 -5.00
CA GLY A 377 15.96 11.74 -5.02
C GLY A 377 15.08 12.67 -5.87
N ALA A 378 15.25 13.97 -5.73
CA ALA A 378 14.47 14.97 -6.45
C ALA A 378 14.73 14.94 -7.97
N CYS A 379 15.99 14.88 -8.40
CA CYS A 379 16.37 14.79 -9.81
C CYS A 379 15.85 13.50 -10.45
N SER A 380 15.97 12.37 -9.74
CA SER A 380 15.43 11.10 -10.24
C SER A 380 13.89 11.17 -10.37
N LEU A 381 13.18 11.72 -9.38
CA LEU A 381 11.72 11.84 -9.45
C LEU A 381 11.27 12.81 -10.56
N ALA A 382 12.00 13.92 -10.77
CA ALA A 382 11.75 14.86 -11.84
C ALA A 382 12.05 14.28 -13.23
N GLY A 383 12.88 13.23 -13.31
CA GLY A 383 13.29 12.63 -14.58
C GLY A 383 14.46 13.38 -15.23
N ILE A 384 15.41 13.87 -14.44
CA ILE A 384 16.62 14.51 -14.93
C ILE A 384 17.54 13.45 -15.57
N PRO A 385 18.14 13.70 -16.75
CA PRO A 385 19.11 12.80 -17.38
C PRO A 385 20.26 12.42 -16.44
N GLY A 386 20.70 11.16 -16.51
CA GLY A 386 21.70 10.59 -15.61
C GLY A 386 21.14 9.93 -14.35
N PHE A 387 19.84 9.98 -14.13
CA PHE A 387 19.15 9.30 -13.03
C PHE A 387 18.19 8.22 -13.56
N LEU A 388 17.92 7.22 -12.73
CA LEU A 388 17.03 6.09 -13.08
C LEU A 388 15.63 6.56 -13.52
N GLY A 389 15.13 7.65 -12.94
CA GLY A 389 13.83 8.22 -13.27
C GLY A 389 13.74 8.77 -14.69
N TYR A 390 14.84 9.23 -15.26
CA TYR A 390 14.91 9.63 -16.65
C TYR A 390 14.65 8.43 -17.58
N LEU A 391 15.37 7.33 -17.35
CA LEU A 391 15.22 6.12 -18.16
C LEU A 391 13.77 5.64 -18.20
N SER A 392 13.19 5.46 -17.03
CA SER A 392 11.83 4.91 -16.92
C SER A 392 10.78 5.83 -17.54
N LYS A 393 10.89 7.16 -17.31
CA LYS A 393 9.97 8.13 -17.93
C LYS A 393 10.10 8.17 -19.44
N THR A 394 11.32 8.13 -19.96
CA THR A 394 11.57 8.13 -21.41
C THR A 394 10.93 6.93 -22.07
N LEU A 395 11.14 5.72 -21.55
CA LEU A 395 10.57 4.50 -22.13
C LEU A 395 9.03 4.52 -22.14
N VAL A 396 8.41 4.95 -21.03
CA VAL A 396 6.93 5.04 -20.97
C VAL A 396 6.41 6.14 -21.89
N HIS A 397 7.10 7.27 -21.98
CA HIS A 397 6.72 8.37 -22.88
C HIS A 397 6.83 7.95 -24.35
N GLU A 398 7.93 7.32 -24.75
CA GLU A 398 8.11 6.79 -26.11
C GLU A 398 7.04 5.77 -26.48
N ALA A 399 6.69 4.85 -25.57
CA ALA A 399 5.60 3.91 -25.78
C ALA A 399 4.25 4.63 -26.01
N LEU A 400 4.00 5.72 -25.29
CA LEU A 400 2.79 6.53 -25.46
C LEU A 400 2.79 7.25 -26.81
N VAL A 401 3.93 7.83 -27.22
CA VAL A 401 4.10 8.50 -28.52
C VAL A 401 3.96 7.48 -29.66
N GLU A 402 4.56 6.31 -29.54
CA GLU A 402 4.44 5.22 -30.53
C GLU A 402 2.97 4.84 -30.74
N TYR A 403 2.24 4.58 -29.65
CA TYR A 403 0.82 4.26 -29.74
C TYR A 403 -0.02 5.44 -30.29
N ALA A 404 0.34 6.70 -29.98
CA ALA A 404 -0.32 7.86 -30.56
C ALA A 404 -0.17 7.92 -32.08
N HIS A 405 1.01 7.59 -32.61
CA HIS A 405 1.27 7.50 -34.05
C HIS A 405 0.54 6.32 -34.71
N MET A 406 0.52 5.16 -34.05
CA MET A 406 -0.15 3.96 -34.58
C MET A 406 -1.67 4.12 -34.65
N SER A 407 -2.28 4.64 -33.57
CA SER A 407 -3.74 4.72 -33.43
C SER A 407 -4.37 5.94 -34.07
N GLY A 408 -3.62 7.05 -34.18
CA GLY A 408 -4.16 8.35 -34.61
C GLY A 408 -5.21 8.95 -33.69
N MET A 409 -5.42 8.40 -32.48
CA MET A 409 -6.47 8.82 -31.55
C MET A 409 -6.07 10.09 -30.81
N THR A 410 -6.87 11.16 -30.91
CA THR A 410 -6.65 12.44 -30.22
C THR A 410 -6.51 12.31 -28.70
N ILE A 411 -7.24 11.36 -28.09
CA ILE A 411 -7.17 11.13 -26.64
C ILE A 411 -5.77 10.74 -26.18
N ILE A 412 -5.02 9.98 -26.97
CA ILE A 412 -3.65 9.55 -26.65
C ILE A 412 -2.72 10.77 -26.65
N THR A 413 -2.84 11.65 -27.66
CA THR A 413 -2.09 12.91 -27.71
C THR A 413 -2.42 13.80 -26.51
N VAL A 414 -3.68 13.86 -26.07
CA VAL A 414 -4.07 14.60 -24.87
C VAL A 414 -3.38 13.99 -23.63
N VAL A 415 -3.35 12.66 -23.48
CA VAL A 415 -2.68 12.00 -22.36
C VAL A 415 -1.17 12.24 -22.40
N GLU A 416 -0.54 12.29 -23.57
CA GLU A 416 0.88 12.67 -23.73
C GLU A 416 1.15 14.07 -23.16
N TRP A 417 0.34 15.06 -23.51
CA TRP A 417 0.48 16.41 -22.94
C TRP A 417 0.21 16.45 -21.44
N LEU A 418 -0.75 15.68 -20.93
CA LEU A 418 -0.97 15.52 -19.49
C LEU A 418 0.21 14.86 -18.79
N PHE A 419 0.90 13.92 -19.47
CA PHE A 419 2.12 13.27 -18.98
C PHE A 419 3.25 14.30 -18.82
N LEU A 420 3.51 15.11 -19.84
CA LEU A 420 4.51 16.17 -19.80
C LEU A 420 4.17 17.25 -18.75
N PHE A 421 2.91 17.66 -18.69
CA PHE A 421 2.41 18.61 -17.70
C PHE A 421 2.60 18.11 -16.26
N SER A 422 2.22 16.87 -15.97
CA SER A 422 2.39 16.25 -14.64
C SER A 422 3.87 16.08 -14.27
N GLY A 423 4.73 15.81 -15.27
CA GLY A 423 6.17 15.85 -15.14
C GLY A 423 6.68 17.24 -14.71
N GLY A 424 6.13 18.30 -15.31
CA GLY A 424 6.41 19.67 -14.94
C GLY A 424 5.94 20.03 -13.53
N LEU A 425 4.72 19.65 -13.15
CA LEU A 425 4.24 19.83 -11.79
C LEU A 425 5.14 19.10 -10.76
N THR A 426 5.69 17.93 -11.15
CA THR A 426 6.66 17.20 -10.31
C THR A 426 7.91 18.05 -10.06
N ALA A 427 8.50 18.65 -11.08
CA ALA A 427 9.63 19.56 -10.93
C ALA A 427 9.27 20.78 -10.07
N ALA A 428 8.06 21.35 -10.24
CA ALA A 428 7.60 22.53 -9.52
C ALA A 428 7.46 22.30 -8.01
N TYR A 429 6.79 21.21 -7.55
CA TYR A 429 6.66 20.96 -6.11
C TYR A 429 7.98 20.52 -5.47
N LEU A 430 8.86 19.81 -6.19
CA LEU A 430 10.19 19.48 -5.69
C LEU A 430 11.05 20.74 -5.54
N THR A 431 10.98 21.67 -6.48
CA THR A 431 11.62 22.99 -6.38
C THR A 431 11.09 23.77 -5.18
N LYS A 432 9.77 23.72 -4.90
CA LYS A 432 9.16 24.32 -3.70
C LYS A 432 9.76 23.74 -2.41
N ILE A 433 9.86 22.43 -2.28
CA ILE A 433 10.48 21.76 -1.12
C ILE A 433 11.95 22.18 -1.00
N TYR A 434 12.69 22.14 -2.11
CA TYR A 434 14.10 22.46 -2.14
C TYR A 434 14.38 23.90 -1.70
N VAL A 435 13.65 24.88 -2.26
CA VAL A 435 13.77 26.29 -1.89
C VAL A 435 13.42 26.52 -0.43
N ALA A 436 12.34 25.90 0.08
CA ALA A 436 11.93 26.04 1.48
C ALA A 436 13.01 25.53 2.43
N ILE A 437 13.55 24.34 2.19
CA ILE A 437 14.43 23.66 3.15
C ILE A 437 15.88 24.15 3.05
N PHE A 438 16.37 24.46 1.83
CA PHE A 438 17.82 24.72 1.64
C PHE A 438 18.14 26.19 1.36
N TRP A 439 17.20 26.99 0.83
CA TRP A 439 17.48 28.37 0.41
C TRP A 439 16.87 29.43 1.32
N GLN A 440 15.64 29.25 1.77
CA GLN A 440 14.99 30.22 2.65
C GLN A 440 15.69 30.30 4.01
N LYS A 441 15.61 31.48 4.64
CA LYS A 441 16.06 31.68 6.01
C LYS A 441 15.02 31.11 6.97
N GLY A 442 15.46 30.38 7.98
CA GLY A 442 14.63 29.80 9.04
C GLY A 442 15.39 29.77 10.38
N LYS A 443 14.89 29.01 11.32
CA LYS A 443 15.55 28.78 12.61
C LYS A 443 16.90 28.12 12.38
N GLU A 444 17.95 28.63 13.03
CA GLU A 444 19.27 27.99 12.97
C GLU A 444 19.20 26.62 13.65
N THR A 445 19.54 25.58 12.91
CA THR A 445 19.66 24.22 13.40
C THR A 445 21.14 23.80 13.35
N GLY A 446 21.57 23.03 14.35
CA GLY A 446 22.95 22.55 14.41
C GLY A 446 23.40 21.86 13.10
N LYS A 447 24.70 21.81 12.84
CA LYS A 447 25.27 21.20 11.63
C LYS A 447 25.05 19.67 11.58
N GLN A 448 24.99 19.02 12.75
CA GLN A 448 24.77 17.59 12.86
C GLN A 448 23.29 17.27 12.67
N TRP A 449 22.96 16.40 11.72
CA TRP A 449 21.58 16.07 11.35
C TRP A 449 21.23 14.58 11.41
N GLY A 450 22.25 13.70 11.51
CA GLY A 450 22.03 12.25 11.56
C GLY A 450 23.13 11.52 12.30
N LYS A 451 22.80 10.38 12.89
CA LYS A 451 23.75 9.39 13.40
C LYS A 451 24.33 8.58 12.23
N PRO A 452 25.47 7.90 12.39
CA PRO A 452 26.13 7.19 11.29
C PRO A 452 25.22 6.25 10.51
N LEU A 453 24.41 5.44 11.18
CA LEU A 453 23.48 4.50 10.52
C LEU A 453 22.43 5.21 9.67
N SER A 454 21.92 6.35 10.12
CA SER A 454 20.94 7.12 9.36
C SER A 454 21.56 7.80 8.14
N VAL A 455 22.81 8.23 8.25
CA VAL A 455 23.57 8.77 7.11
C VAL A 455 23.80 7.68 6.09
N ILE A 456 24.22 6.48 6.52
CA ILE A 456 24.41 5.31 5.65
C ILE A 456 23.09 4.95 4.96
N ALA A 457 21.97 4.92 5.70
CA ALA A 457 20.65 4.63 5.13
C ALA A 457 20.27 5.59 4.00
N LEU A 458 20.44 6.91 4.23
CA LEU A 458 20.18 7.92 3.21
C LEU A 458 21.13 7.80 2.02
N CYS A 459 22.42 7.54 2.26
CA CYS A 459 23.38 7.35 1.20
C CYS A 459 23.05 6.14 0.33
N LEU A 460 22.72 4.99 0.94
CA LEU A 460 22.33 3.78 0.21
C LEU A 460 21.09 4.01 -0.66
N ALA A 461 20.07 4.70 -0.10
CA ALA A 461 18.85 5.00 -0.83
C ALA A 461 19.05 5.99 -1.98
N ALA A 462 19.83 7.07 -1.76
CA ALA A 462 19.97 8.16 -2.72
C ALA A 462 21.00 7.87 -3.81
N VAL A 463 22.15 7.26 -3.47
CA VAL A 463 23.25 7.00 -4.42
C VAL A 463 22.87 5.88 -5.42
N ALA A 464 22.00 4.95 -5.05
CA ALA A 464 21.49 3.95 -5.99
C ALA A 464 20.87 4.57 -7.25
N LEU A 465 20.24 5.74 -7.15
CA LEU A 465 19.51 6.39 -8.24
C LEU A 465 20.40 6.86 -9.40
N PRO A 466 21.48 7.64 -9.17
CA PRO A 466 22.41 7.98 -10.24
C PRO A 466 23.26 6.78 -10.69
N VAL A 467 23.65 5.87 -9.80
CA VAL A 467 24.45 4.68 -10.18
C VAL A 467 23.69 3.83 -11.21
N LEU A 468 22.40 3.55 -10.96
CA LEU A 468 21.56 2.82 -11.91
C LEU A 468 21.21 3.66 -13.16
N GLY A 469 21.13 4.99 -13.02
CA GLY A 469 20.81 5.89 -14.13
C GLY A 469 21.93 6.12 -15.13
N LEU A 470 23.19 5.97 -14.69
CA LEU A 470 24.37 6.15 -15.54
C LEU A 470 24.74 4.91 -16.39
N THR A 471 24.09 3.77 -16.14
CA THR A 471 24.29 2.53 -16.88
C THR A 471 22.99 2.08 -17.61
N PRO A 472 22.41 2.93 -18.50
CA PRO A 472 21.07 2.71 -19.03
C PRO A 472 20.91 1.40 -19.80
N HIS A 473 21.86 1.07 -20.70
CA HIS A 473 21.79 -0.14 -21.52
C HIS A 473 21.86 -1.42 -20.67
N ALA A 474 22.85 -1.50 -19.77
CA ALA A 474 23.03 -2.68 -18.92
C ALA A 474 21.85 -2.93 -17.98
N ILE A 475 21.21 -1.88 -17.49
CA ILE A 475 20.02 -1.97 -16.63
C ILE A 475 18.79 -2.38 -17.45
N ALA A 476 18.57 -1.75 -18.61
CA ALA A 476 17.44 -2.07 -19.48
C ALA A 476 17.49 -3.52 -19.99
N GLU A 477 18.65 -3.98 -20.44
CA GLU A 477 18.84 -5.38 -20.92
C GLU A 477 18.58 -6.40 -19.80
N ARG A 478 19.14 -6.17 -18.59
CA ARG A 478 18.94 -7.08 -17.44
C ARG A 478 17.49 -7.14 -17.01
N ILE A 479 16.80 -6.00 -16.97
CA ILE A 479 15.39 -5.94 -16.58
C ILE A 479 14.52 -6.53 -17.67
N SER A 480 14.78 -6.22 -18.94
CA SER A 480 14.09 -6.82 -20.07
C SER A 480 14.13 -8.35 -19.97
N GLY A 481 15.34 -8.94 -19.91
CA GLY A 481 15.49 -10.40 -19.81
C GLY A 481 14.85 -11.01 -18.56
N ALA A 482 14.76 -10.25 -17.46
CA ALA A 482 14.20 -10.74 -16.21
C ALA A 482 12.67 -10.65 -16.13
N THR A 483 12.01 -9.81 -16.93
CA THR A 483 10.59 -9.47 -16.71
C THR A 483 9.67 -9.85 -17.86
N LEU A 484 10.22 -10.36 -18.97
CA LEU A 484 9.46 -10.73 -20.17
C LEU A 484 8.32 -11.70 -19.86
N ASP A 485 8.62 -12.79 -19.15
CA ASP A 485 7.64 -13.84 -18.83
C ASP A 485 6.47 -13.32 -17.99
N PHE A 486 6.74 -12.33 -17.14
CA PHE A 486 5.71 -11.75 -16.25
C PHE A 486 4.87 -10.68 -16.95
N THR A 487 5.49 -9.82 -17.74
CA THR A 487 4.82 -8.67 -18.37
C THR A 487 4.20 -8.99 -19.73
N GLY A 488 4.44 -10.19 -20.30
CA GLY A 488 4.13 -10.47 -21.68
C GLY A 488 4.90 -9.57 -22.65
N GLY A 489 6.04 -9.02 -22.20
CA GLY A 489 6.83 -8.08 -22.97
C GLY A 489 7.68 -8.74 -24.05
N HIS A 490 8.08 -7.95 -25.04
CA HIS A 490 9.02 -8.35 -26.06
C HIS A 490 10.41 -7.72 -25.83
N THR A 491 11.44 -8.28 -26.47
CA THR A 491 12.78 -7.67 -26.47
C THR A 491 12.80 -6.44 -27.36
N PHE A 492 13.74 -5.54 -27.11
CA PHE A 492 13.92 -4.35 -27.95
C PHE A 492 14.44 -4.78 -29.34
N ASP A 493 13.76 -4.32 -30.38
CA ASP A 493 14.16 -4.58 -31.78
C ASP A 493 15.40 -3.77 -32.17
N HIS A 494 15.58 -2.60 -31.54
CA HIS A 494 16.68 -1.68 -31.83
C HIS A 494 17.28 -1.08 -30.55
N ALA A 495 18.55 -0.68 -30.62
CA ALA A 495 19.21 0.00 -29.52
C ALA A 495 18.57 1.38 -29.25
N ILE A 496 18.17 1.64 -28.02
CA ILE A 496 17.55 2.90 -27.62
C ILE A 496 18.63 3.96 -27.37
N HIS A 497 18.54 5.07 -28.08
CA HIS A 497 19.43 6.23 -27.89
C HIS A 497 18.87 7.18 -26.83
N TYR A 498 18.99 6.82 -25.53
CA TYR A 498 18.41 7.56 -24.40
C TYR A 498 18.73 9.06 -24.41
N PHE A 499 19.93 9.46 -24.82
CA PHE A 499 20.36 10.86 -24.82
C PHE A 499 20.19 11.56 -26.17
N ALA A 500 19.48 10.96 -27.14
CA ALA A 500 19.11 11.63 -28.38
C ALA A 500 18.17 12.80 -28.09
N TRP A 501 18.20 13.84 -28.94
CA TRP A 501 17.34 15.01 -28.77
C TRP A 501 15.86 14.68 -28.75
N THR A 502 15.43 13.70 -29.51
CA THR A 502 14.05 13.18 -29.51
C THR A 502 13.57 12.84 -28.11
N ASN A 503 14.41 12.15 -27.32
CA ASN A 503 14.12 11.73 -25.95
C ASN A 503 14.33 12.86 -24.92
N LEU A 504 15.31 13.73 -25.14
CA LEU A 504 15.59 14.88 -24.26
C LEU A 504 14.51 15.95 -24.36
N LYS A 505 13.89 16.14 -25.52
CA LYS A 505 12.85 17.14 -25.77
C LYS A 505 11.72 17.09 -24.74
N GLY A 506 11.19 15.90 -24.44
CA GLY A 506 10.09 15.74 -23.48
C GLY A 506 10.47 16.19 -22.06
N VAL A 507 11.69 15.91 -21.63
CA VAL A 507 12.18 16.36 -20.31
C VAL A 507 12.37 17.88 -20.29
N VAL A 508 12.92 18.46 -21.35
CA VAL A 508 13.09 19.93 -21.46
C VAL A 508 11.73 20.63 -21.37
N ILE A 509 10.71 20.13 -22.09
CA ILE A 509 9.34 20.65 -22.01
C ILE A 509 8.80 20.54 -20.58
N SER A 510 8.90 19.37 -19.96
CA SER A 510 8.43 19.17 -18.58
C SER A 510 9.13 20.10 -17.59
N LEU A 511 10.44 20.26 -17.67
CA LEU A 511 11.19 21.17 -16.80
C LEU A 511 10.82 22.63 -17.04
N ALA A 512 10.61 23.04 -18.30
CA ALA A 512 10.15 24.39 -18.65
C ALA A 512 8.76 24.68 -18.04
N ILE A 513 7.82 23.72 -18.15
CA ILE A 513 6.50 23.80 -17.50
C ILE A 513 6.69 23.92 -15.98
N GLY A 514 7.57 23.12 -15.39
CA GLY A 514 7.87 23.17 -13.96
C GLY A 514 8.39 24.53 -13.49
N MET A 515 9.31 25.15 -14.24
CA MET A 515 9.79 26.48 -13.96
C MET A 515 8.67 27.54 -14.08
N VAL A 516 7.89 27.49 -15.13
CA VAL A 516 6.74 28.38 -15.31
C VAL A 516 5.77 28.25 -14.13
N VAL A 517 5.38 27.05 -13.75
CA VAL A 517 4.47 26.81 -12.62
C VAL A 517 5.09 27.28 -11.30
N TYR A 518 6.39 27.05 -11.09
CA TYR A 518 7.04 27.49 -9.85
C TYR A 518 7.08 29.03 -9.75
N PHE A 519 7.56 29.73 -10.78
CA PHE A 519 7.76 31.18 -10.74
C PHE A 519 6.46 31.97 -10.90
N LEU A 520 5.57 31.55 -11.81
CA LEU A 520 4.33 32.30 -12.11
C LEU A 520 3.14 31.86 -11.26
N PHE A 521 3.12 30.64 -10.72
CA PHE A 521 1.99 30.17 -9.92
C PHE A 521 2.35 30.00 -8.44
N ILE A 522 3.34 29.15 -8.11
CA ILE A 522 3.67 28.85 -6.70
C ILE A 522 4.16 30.13 -6.01
N ARG A 523 5.11 30.84 -6.62
CA ARG A 523 5.72 32.03 -6.00
C ARG A 523 4.78 33.23 -5.91
N THR A 524 3.81 33.38 -6.82
CA THR A 524 2.91 34.53 -6.83
C THR A 524 1.59 34.27 -6.13
N VAL A 525 1.02 33.05 -6.27
CA VAL A 525 -0.31 32.69 -5.76
C VAL A 525 -0.25 31.91 -4.45
N LEU A 526 0.70 30.96 -4.32
CA LEU A 526 0.82 30.06 -3.17
C LEU A 526 1.89 30.49 -2.16
N MET A 527 2.58 31.61 -2.38
CA MET A 527 3.58 32.14 -1.47
C MET A 527 3.34 33.63 -1.23
N ARG A 528 3.41 34.09 0.02
CA ARG A 528 3.38 35.50 0.38
C ARG A 528 4.73 36.16 0.09
N LYS A 529 4.78 37.49 0.09
CA LYS A 529 6.01 38.28 -0.10
C LYS A 529 7.07 38.01 0.97
N ASP A 530 6.67 37.62 2.19
CA ASP A 530 7.53 37.19 3.30
C ASP A 530 8.06 35.76 3.15
N GLY A 531 7.74 35.08 2.05
CA GLY A 531 8.14 33.71 1.78
C GLY A 531 7.32 32.64 2.51
N PHE A 532 6.14 32.99 3.06
CA PHE A 532 5.24 32.05 3.72
C PHE A 532 4.38 31.31 2.69
N TYR A 533 4.41 29.96 2.72
CA TYR A 533 3.60 29.13 1.83
C TYR A 533 2.16 28.99 2.32
N LEU A 534 1.22 29.08 1.41
CA LEU A 534 -0.23 29.02 1.67
C LEU A 534 -0.79 27.69 1.18
N SER A 535 -1.60 27.04 2.01
CA SER A 535 -2.45 25.92 1.57
C SER A 535 -3.77 26.50 1.08
N ARG A 536 -3.96 26.56 -0.25
CA ARG A 536 -5.15 27.15 -0.90
C ARG A 536 -6.00 26.13 -1.66
N TRP A 537 -5.94 24.85 -1.26
CA TRP A 537 -6.80 23.84 -1.87
C TRP A 537 -8.28 24.16 -1.57
N PRO A 538 -9.15 24.26 -2.59
CA PRO A 538 -10.56 24.51 -2.37
C PRO A 538 -11.22 23.35 -1.63
N LYS A 539 -11.86 23.62 -0.49
CA LYS A 539 -12.48 22.58 0.33
C LYS A 539 -13.58 21.79 -0.40
N TRP A 540 -14.28 22.42 -1.32
CA TRP A 540 -15.33 21.77 -2.12
C TRP A 540 -14.77 20.75 -3.15
N LEU A 541 -13.49 20.87 -3.51
CA LEU A 541 -12.77 19.88 -4.34
C LEU A 541 -12.18 18.73 -3.52
N SER A 542 -12.39 18.70 -2.20
CA SER A 542 -12.05 17.56 -1.38
C SER A 542 -12.98 16.40 -1.72
N LEU A 543 -12.51 15.45 -2.53
CA LEU A 543 -13.27 14.25 -2.88
C LEU A 543 -13.71 13.48 -1.63
N GLU A 544 -12.90 13.51 -0.57
CA GLU A 544 -13.22 12.87 0.68
C GLU A 544 -14.48 13.46 1.33
N ASP A 545 -14.54 14.79 1.46
CA ASP A 545 -15.63 15.45 2.17
C ASP A 545 -16.88 15.59 1.30
N SER A 546 -16.69 15.79 -0.03
CA SER A 546 -17.77 16.07 -0.96
C SER A 546 -18.41 14.81 -1.58
N VAL A 547 -17.65 13.70 -1.68
CA VAL A 547 -18.11 12.47 -2.34
C VAL A 547 -18.08 11.27 -1.40
N TYR A 548 -16.92 10.93 -0.84
CA TYR A 548 -16.78 9.66 -0.10
C TYR A 548 -17.48 9.66 1.24
N LYS A 549 -17.32 10.69 2.07
CA LYS A 549 -18.03 10.75 3.36
C LYS A 549 -19.55 10.73 3.22
N PRO A 550 -20.18 11.49 2.31
CA PRO A 550 -21.61 11.38 2.05
C PRO A 550 -22.03 10.00 1.53
N PHE A 551 -21.27 9.45 0.56
CA PHE A 551 -21.52 8.13 0.01
C PHE A 551 -21.48 7.04 1.09
N PHE A 552 -20.41 6.98 1.88
CA PHE A 552 -20.28 5.98 2.94
C PHE A 552 -21.32 6.17 4.05
N ARG A 553 -21.66 7.40 4.40
CA ARG A 553 -22.77 7.65 5.36
C ARG A 553 -24.09 7.09 4.84
N ALA A 554 -24.42 7.34 3.57
CA ALA A 554 -25.62 6.80 2.95
C ALA A 554 -25.57 5.27 2.88
N LEU A 555 -24.45 4.69 2.44
CA LEU A 555 -24.25 3.25 2.37
C LEU A 555 -24.40 2.58 3.74
N PHE A 556 -23.71 3.10 4.77
CA PHE A 556 -23.81 2.56 6.13
C PHE A 556 -25.21 2.76 6.75
N ALA A 557 -25.92 3.83 6.39
CA ALA A 557 -27.30 4.01 6.81
C ALA A 557 -28.20 2.93 6.20
N VAL A 558 -28.05 2.66 4.90
CA VAL A 558 -28.82 1.59 4.20
C VAL A 558 -28.47 0.22 4.76
N VAL A 559 -27.17 -0.11 4.87
CA VAL A 559 -26.72 -1.39 5.45
C VAL A 559 -27.20 -1.52 6.90
N GLY A 560 -27.11 -0.44 7.69
CA GLY A 560 -27.61 -0.43 9.06
C GLY A 560 -29.12 -0.68 9.18
N VAL A 561 -29.92 -0.20 8.21
CA VAL A 561 -31.36 -0.50 8.15
C VAL A 561 -31.57 -1.97 7.78
N VAL A 562 -30.88 -2.47 6.76
CA VAL A 562 -31.00 -3.88 6.32
C VAL A 562 -30.57 -4.84 7.45
N CYS A 563 -29.44 -4.57 8.10
CA CYS A 563 -29.00 -5.37 9.24
C CYS A 563 -30.01 -5.33 10.41
N ARG A 564 -30.57 -4.16 10.70
CA ARG A 564 -31.58 -4.02 11.75
C ARG A 564 -32.81 -4.84 11.45
N VAL A 565 -33.34 -4.72 10.23
CA VAL A 565 -34.53 -5.51 9.79
C VAL A 565 -34.21 -7.00 9.84
N ALA A 566 -33.04 -7.43 9.41
CA ALA A 566 -32.62 -8.83 9.48
C ALA A 566 -32.51 -9.34 10.94
N CYS A 567 -31.89 -8.53 11.83
CA CYS A 567 -31.80 -8.85 13.26
C CYS A 567 -33.20 -8.93 13.91
N ASP A 568 -34.07 -7.94 13.64
CA ASP A 568 -35.42 -7.92 14.18
C ASP A 568 -36.24 -9.14 13.69
N ALA A 569 -36.08 -9.53 12.40
CA ALA A 569 -36.73 -10.73 11.86
C ALA A 569 -36.18 -12.01 12.53
N PHE A 570 -34.86 -12.08 12.75
CA PHE A 570 -34.25 -13.22 13.45
C PHE A 570 -34.72 -13.29 14.91
N ASP A 571 -34.75 -12.16 15.61
CA ASP A 571 -35.27 -12.09 16.99
C ASP A 571 -36.75 -12.53 17.07
N MET A 572 -37.59 -12.16 16.10
CA MET A 572 -38.97 -12.65 16.01
C MET A 572 -39.05 -14.17 15.86
N VAL A 573 -38.17 -14.76 15.05
CA VAL A 573 -38.10 -16.22 14.88
C VAL A 573 -37.64 -16.89 16.18
N VAL A 574 -36.60 -16.37 16.83
CA VAL A 574 -36.11 -16.90 18.12
C VAL A 574 -37.17 -16.79 19.19
N LEU A 575 -37.86 -15.65 19.30
CA LEU A 575 -38.95 -15.47 20.25
C LEU A 575 -40.17 -16.39 19.95
N ALA A 576 -40.44 -16.64 18.68
CA ALA A 576 -41.50 -17.59 18.29
C ALA A 576 -41.13 -19.02 18.69
N VAL A 577 -39.89 -19.45 18.42
CA VAL A 577 -39.38 -20.78 18.86
C VAL A 577 -39.37 -20.88 20.39
N GLN A 578 -38.94 -19.85 21.08
CA GLN A 578 -38.91 -19.81 22.54
C GLN A 578 -40.35 -19.89 23.12
N ARG A 579 -41.32 -19.19 22.51
CA ARG A 579 -42.75 -19.31 22.91
C ARG A 579 -43.32 -20.73 22.70
N VAL A 580 -42.95 -21.39 21.62
CA VAL A 580 -43.33 -22.77 21.35
C VAL A 580 -42.72 -23.70 22.38
N LEU A 581 -41.41 -23.56 22.63
CA LEU A 581 -40.70 -24.38 23.63
C LEU A 581 -41.25 -24.16 25.05
N LEU A 582 -41.57 -22.90 25.42
CA LEU A 582 -42.16 -22.58 26.71
C LEU A 582 -43.60 -23.08 26.83
N ARG A 583 -44.40 -23.17 25.72
CA ARG A 583 -45.72 -23.83 25.74
C ARG A 583 -45.60 -25.32 26.01
N TYR A 584 -44.58 -26.00 25.47
CA TYR A 584 -44.28 -27.40 25.77
C TYR A 584 -43.71 -27.60 27.18
N SER A 585 -43.06 -26.59 27.76
CA SER A 585 -42.49 -26.63 29.12
C SER A 585 -43.47 -26.26 30.23
N LYS A 586 -44.62 -25.66 29.89
CA LYS A 586 -45.63 -25.19 30.88
C LYS A 586 -46.42 -26.30 31.61
N GLU A 587 -46.15 -27.56 31.35
CA GLU A 587 -46.81 -28.65 32.11
C GLU A 587 -46.12 -29.00 33.46
N LYS A 588 -45.02 -28.31 33.84
CA LYS A 588 -44.39 -28.52 35.17
C LYS A 588 -43.76 -27.22 35.69
N GLU A 589 -44.56 -26.33 36.27
CA GLU A 589 -44.05 -25.38 37.26
C GLU A 589 -44.59 -25.77 38.64
N PRO A 590 -43.72 -26.12 39.58
CA PRO A 590 -44.00 -25.81 40.97
C PRO A 590 -43.39 -24.43 41.28
N GLN A 591 -44.22 -23.50 41.80
CA GLN A 591 -43.76 -22.37 42.57
C GLN A 591 -42.86 -22.86 43.70
N SER A 592 -41.56 -22.90 43.48
CA SER A 592 -40.62 -23.24 44.53
C SER A 592 -39.28 -22.54 44.24
N TYR A 593 -38.87 -21.65 45.13
CA TYR A 593 -37.54 -21.10 45.19
C TYR A 593 -36.51 -22.20 44.91
N SER A 594 -35.47 -21.87 44.11
CA SER A 594 -34.44 -22.86 43.77
C SER A 594 -33.99 -23.62 45.02
N PRO A 595 -33.75 -24.93 44.94
CA PRO A 595 -33.36 -25.76 46.10
C PRO A 595 -32.18 -25.16 46.90
N LEU A 596 -31.34 -24.36 46.21
CA LEU A 596 -30.21 -23.68 46.80
C LEU A 596 -30.63 -22.54 47.72
N VAL A 597 -31.65 -21.73 47.33
CA VAL A 597 -32.17 -20.63 48.14
C VAL A 597 -32.93 -21.17 49.36
N GLN A 598 -33.64 -22.27 49.20
CA GLN A 598 -34.30 -22.97 50.32
C GLN A 598 -33.28 -23.61 51.30
N ALA A 599 -32.16 -24.12 50.80
CA ALA A 599 -31.07 -24.66 51.66
C ALA A 599 -30.39 -23.52 52.47
N ILE A 600 -30.18 -22.36 51.83
CA ILE A 600 -29.60 -21.17 52.49
C ILE A 600 -30.59 -20.60 53.54
N ALA A 601 -31.90 -20.54 53.23
CA ALA A 601 -32.91 -20.08 54.20
C ALA A 601 -32.95 -20.96 55.45
N ARG A 602 -32.77 -22.27 55.32
CA ARG A 602 -32.74 -23.23 56.42
C ARG A 602 -31.47 -23.16 57.28
N GLN A 603 -30.31 -22.76 56.71
CA GLN A 603 -29.03 -22.75 57.40
C GLN A 603 -28.64 -21.36 57.94
N SER A 604 -29.03 -20.26 57.31
CA SER A 604 -28.49 -18.91 57.58
C SER A 604 -29.54 -17.85 57.81
N GLY A 605 -30.85 -18.20 57.86
CA GLY A 605 -31.97 -17.29 58.10
C GLY A 605 -32.45 -16.49 56.86
N ASP A 606 -33.64 -15.91 56.97
CA ASP A 606 -34.39 -15.25 55.88
C ASP A 606 -33.64 -14.06 55.25
N LYS A 607 -32.72 -13.41 55.97
CA LYS A 607 -31.96 -12.29 55.46
C LYS A 607 -30.90 -12.75 54.43
N ALA A 608 -30.20 -13.84 54.71
CA ALA A 608 -29.21 -14.42 53.82
C ALA A 608 -29.87 -15.04 52.56
N ALA A 609 -31.07 -15.58 52.70
CA ALA A 609 -31.85 -16.08 51.59
C ALA A 609 -32.30 -14.98 50.64
N ARG A 610 -32.71 -13.80 51.14
CA ARG A 610 -33.04 -12.62 50.33
C ARG A 610 -31.82 -12.06 49.59
N GLU A 611 -30.65 -11.95 50.25
CA GLU A 611 -29.41 -11.51 49.61
C GLU A 611 -28.93 -12.49 48.53
N ALA A 612 -29.12 -13.80 48.70
CA ALA A 612 -28.78 -14.80 47.70
C ALA A 612 -29.77 -14.77 46.52
N ALA A 613 -31.07 -14.52 46.77
CA ALA A 613 -32.05 -14.31 45.72
C ALA A 613 -31.77 -13.07 44.89
N ASP A 614 -31.43 -11.94 45.56
CA ASP A 614 -31.05 -10.66 44.91
C ASP A 614 -29.82 -10.81 44.02
N ARG A 615 -28.79 -11.57 44.50
CA ARG A 615 -27.58 -11.86 43.70
C ARG A 615 -27.88 -12.77 42.49
N LEU A 616 -28.80 -13.68 42.59
CA LEU A 616 -29.27 -14.54 41.49
C LEU A 616 -30.07 -13.76 40.47
N ASP A 617 -30.94 -12.85 40.92
CA ASP A 617 -31.68 -11.95 40.04
C ASP A 617 -30.78 -10.95 39.35
N THR A 618 -29.79 -10.38 40.04
CA THR A 618 -28.77 -9.49 39.44
C THR A 618 -27.95 -10.23 38.38
N ARG A 619 -27.56 -11.50 38.63
CA ARG A 619 -26.86 -12.32 37.63
C ARG A 619 -27.76 -12.69 36.43
N ARG A 620 -29.04 -12.92 36.66
CA ARG A 620 -30.04 -13.14 35.60
C ARG A 620 -30.20 -11.88 34.75
N ASP A 621 -30.35 -10.73 35.36
CA ASP A 621 -30.47 -9.43 34.70
C ASP A 621 -29.23 -9.06 33.86
N VAL A 622 -28.01 -9.34 34.38
CA VAL A 622 -26.76 -9.17 33.64
C VAL A 622 -26.68 -10.15 32.45
N ARG A 623 -27.07 -11.39 32.64
CA ARG A 623 -27.09 -12.41 31.57
C ARG A 623 -28.09 -12.04 30.47
N ASP A 624 -29.27 -11.55 30.85
CA ASP A 624 -30.30 -11.14 29.92
C ASP A 624 -29.94 -9.84 29.17
N ARG A 625 -29.26 -8.89 29.84
CA ARG A 625 -28.65 -7.72 29.19
C ARG A 625 -27.51 -8.13 28.23
N MET A 626 -26.69 -9.10 28.57
CA MET A 626 -25.64 -9.61 27.66
C MET A 626 -26.24 -10.38 26.46
N ALA A 627 -27.31 -11.15 26.67
CA ALA A 627 -28.01 -11.87 25.61
C ALA A 627 -28.79 -10.93 24.66
N HIS A 628 -29.22 -9.78 25.14
CA HIS A 628 -29.89 -8.73 24.35
C HIS A 628 -28.95 -7.62 23.87
N SER A 629 -27.65 -7.71 24.17
CA SER A 629 -26.70 -6.72 23.69
C SER A 629 -26.45 -6.91 22.20
N LEU A 630 -26.53 -5.82 21.43
CA LEU A 630 -26.23 -5.78 19.99
C LEU A 630 -24.84 -6.39 19.69
N SER A 631 -23.92 -6.35 20.66
CA SER A 631 -22.56 -6.90 20.55
C SER A 631 -22.54 -8.43 20.46
N PHE A 632 -23.45 -9.14 21.15
CA PHE A 632 -23.47 -10.61 21.12
C PHE A 632 -24.06 -11.12 19.80
N GLY A 633 -25.15 -10.52 19.31
CA GLY A 633 -25.71 -10.84 18.00
C GLY A 633 -24.73 -10.56 16.87
N LEU A 634 -24.02 -9.41 16.92
CA LEU A 634 -23.00 -9.05 15.95
C LEU A 634 -21.79 -10.02 16.00
N LEU A 635 -21.34 -10.38 17.20
CA LEU A 635 -20.26 -11.35 17.39
C LEU A 635 -20.61 -12.72 16.82
N MET A 636 -21.84 -13.21 17.08
CA MET A 636 -22.31 -14.50 16.57
C MET A 636 -22.54 -14.48 15.05
N THR A 637 -23.01 -13.35 14.51
CA THR A 637 -23.13 -13.17 13.06
C THR A 637 -21.78 -13.13 12.37
N CYS A 638 -20.81 -12.41 12.94
CA CYS A 638 -19.43 -12.39 12.45
C CYS A 638 -18.77 -13.78 12.53
N LEU A 639 -18.96 -14.49 13.64
CA LEU A 639 -18.44 -15.85 13.83
C LEU A 639 -19.07 -16.83 12.84
N GLY A 640 -20.38 -16.74 12.62
CA GLY A 640 -21.09 -17.53 11.61
C GLY A 640 -20.62 -17.23 10.19
N LEU A 641 -20.44 -15.96 9.84
CA LEU A 641 -19.86 -15.54 8.55
C LEU A 641 -18.43 -16.04 8.38
N CYS A 642 -17.60 -15.97 9.41
CA CYS A 642 -16.23 -16.50 9.37
C CYS A 642 -16.23 -18.03 9.17
N VAL A 643 -17.11 -18.77 9.86
CA VAL A 643 -17.24 -20.22 9.68
C VAL A 643 -17.73 -20.56 8.29
N ILE A 644 -18.76 -19.87 7.78
CA ILE A 644 -19.26 -20.06 6.41
C ILE A 644 -18.18 -19.75 5.38
N LEU A 645 -17.46 -18.64 5.52
CA LEU A 645 -16.34 -18.29 4.66
C LEU A 645 -15.22 -19.35 4.70
N THR A 646 -14.88 -19.83 5.89
CA THR A 646 -13.88 -20.89 6.06
C THR A 646 -14.34 -22.19 5.40
N VAL A 647 -15.59 -22.60 5.58
CA VAL A 647 -16.15 -23.80 4.94
C VAL A 647 -16.18 -23.64 3.43
N VAL A 648 -16.61 -22.48 2.91
CA VAL A 648 -16.63 -22.19 1.46
C VAL A 648 -15.21 -22.22 0.91
N ILE A 649 -14.25 -21.59 1.56
CA ILE A 649 -12.84 -21.62 1.16
C ILE A 649 -12.31 -23.06 1.14
N CYS A 650 -12.55 -23.85 2.19
CA CYS A 650 -12.09 -25.24 2.25
C CYS A 650 -12.78 -26.19 1.25
N HIS A 651 -13.96 -25.86 0.74
CA HIS A 651 -14.67 -26.68 -0.25
C HIS A 651 -14.44 -26.23 -1.70
N VAL A 652 -14.12 -24.94 -1.92
CA VAL A 652 -13.94 -24.37 -3.26
C VAL A 652 -12.46 -24.37 -3.66
N PHE A 653 -11.54 -24.27 -2.72
CA PHE A 653 -10.09 -24.32 -2.93
C PHE A 653 -9.47 -25.57 -2.25
#